data_61e959150df251654c792ba3fe614591
#
_entry.id   61e959150df251654c792ba3fe614591
#
_cell.length_a   1.000
_cell.length_b   1.000
_cell.length_c   1.000
_cell.angle_alpha   90.00
_cell.angle_beta   90.00
_cell.angle_gamma   90.00
#
_symmetry.space_group_name_H-M   'P 1'
#
loop_
_entity.id
_entity.type
_entity.pdbx_description
1 polymer ?
#
loop_
_entity_poly.entity_id
_entity_poly.type
_entity_poly.pdbx_seq_one_letter_code
_entity_poly.pdbx_strand_id
1 'polypeptide(L)'
;MNCRFYVFLLVISLFAGPAQAHAPAVNLFRNARVTCSSEKQQYPGKYAVDGIRSRSSTWISGDGARPPHLLEVTLPKYADLDSVVIYTGIPDDEKSAGERLQAAGFWGMKNFKLQYWDDANWTDIPRTETTENRRDRLSFAFSPAITTFRFRLCSVDGEPIRIIEFEGYGRVNPDMHDPGVVERTPQDVHVKTHRVAVRFTPDTVGRSMQYVGYNQGFYLPGSNISSWIEYSNINSMRLWTDLRTYLPARWVRTDVKMESLADFERHKTQLRADPESCEYIDWDSITAHAARPQKSTNSMVFEYALRELKRLGVAPLLQINSREFDGTWAGNWRQWQRFYALAFYAAKTGDASMFAMHNEPNHVQAGPMKIETWLDGMRIVSDAVHCAVEDVNRLYGKHLKPRFVGPVTAGTNVDWWARIARAERIDYRGAVCDHDLIDIFSTHSYNLPAAGYVNKVRSIRRILEENHPLHLGKPIVFTEIGRWMNAYLIDKAETMDSPSLFTEWAGIYTNNMLNGCYGMWAFKMANTTSGPYPRGIKSGHHHIWKGRRIVEDACRNLASGCPATASDGSDAKVVTDGDKTDASAWRSVSDGTKWVEIDLEKPQQLCGAIVYTGSEGGVFTGPDRIRNSRMEAFVGGEWRPIAGTGEANCKYVQLIHIFEQPVTTDRVRFVTDDTDAKIREIKLFGDDILHARSSYNIGGAMRTAEVVRLFAKGFRDSRPLLGCERSAGDPDLDVAASVDDDGTHYIWIVQRNLADYDLELDFSELGIGSRHPVVCETVSGSSYGEASVLRTGEAGKLSLRAGAQSVMLLTVSPRADYREAAAVRNVTVWGDRASQKALAVKLNASDFADNAVTYLGFDAAQAGVADARRIVLSVDGSCTGQTPYRFHVYLYGGDELFDERKICRGDAPYLLPDEPCMREDAQELHIAGELTMTPDRRRHELDVTELARKYAGKRLTFVLIRETREPGDDADKDRCVRISSRRDREKPLLKIW
;
A
#
# COMPACT_ATOMS: atom_id res chain seq x y z
N MET A 1 8.16 -8.11 -81.53
CA MET A 1 8.19 -6.98 -82.49
C MET A 1 8.24 -5.66 -81.64
N ASN A 2 9.38 -5.09 -81.70
CA ASN A 2 9.86 -3.71 -81.46
C ASN A 2 9.22 -2.84 -80.37
N CYS A 3 10.02 -2.76 -79.32
CA CYS A 3 10.13 -1.60 -78.39
C CYS A 3 10.61 -0.34 -79.10
N ARG A 4 10.14 0.81 -78.73
CA ARG A 4 10.81 2.10 -78.80
C ARG A 4 10.74 2.82 -77.47
N PHE A 5 11.92 2.96 -76.83
CA PHE A 5 12.21 3.90 -75.76
C PHE A 5 12.30 5.31 -76.33
N TYR A 6 11.66 6.28 -75.70
CA TYR A 6 11.92 7.70 -75.79
C TYR A 6 12.58 8.20 -74.49
N VAL A 7 13.87 8.56 -74.64
CA VAL A 7 14.64 9.29 -73.65
C VAL A 7 14.36 10.78 -73.85
N PHE A 8 13.82 11.45 -72.86
CA PHE A 8 13.75 12.90 -72.75
C PHE A 8 14.90 13.37 -71.86
N LEU A 9 15.91 13.94 -72.42
CA LEU A 9 16.93 14.73 -71.75
C LEU A 9 16.37 16.14 -71.56
N LEU A 10 16.18 16.48 -70.32
CA LEU A 10 15.91 17.87 -69.86
C LEU A 10 17.22 18.42 -69.27
N VAL A 11 17.81 19.36 -69.91
CA VAL A 11 18.96 20.15 -69.47
C VAL A 11 18.43 21.14 -68.44
N ILE A 12 18.77 20.97 -67.17
CA ILE A 12 18.60 22.00 -66.13
C ILE A 12 19.99 22.58 -65.82
N SER A 13 20.14 23.84 -66.12
CA SER A 13 21.33 24.65 -65.85
C SER A 13 21.61 24.73 -64.36
N LEU A 14 22.82 24.49 -63.98
CA LEU A 14 23.40 24.71 -62.68
C LEU A 14 23.33 26.21 -62.29
N PHE A 15 22.63 26.45 -61.19
CA PHE A 15 23.05 27.46 -60.23
C PHE A 15 23.36 26.75 -58.91
N ALA A 16 24.62 26.37 -58.76
CA ALA A 16 25.14 25.85 -57.48
C ALA A 16 25.52 27.06 -56.63
N GLY A 17 24.59 27.46 -55.75
CA GLY A 17 24.96 28.18 -54.54
C GLY A 17 25.54 27.16 -53.51
N PRO A 18 26.45 27.56 -52.61
CA PRO A 18 27.07 26.64 -51.67
C PRO A 18 25.98 25.97 -50.81
N ALA A 19 25.87 24.66 -50.90
CA ALA A 19 25.03 23.88 -50.00
C ALA A 19 25.61 24.03 -48.59
N GLN A 20 24.97 24.86 -47.78
CA GLN A 20 25.16 24.81 -46.33
C GLN A 20 24.69 23.42 -45.86
N ALA A 21 25.63 22.64 -45.38
CA ALA A 21 25.32 21.39 -44.70
C ALA A 21 24.42 21.71 -43.53
N HIS A 22 23.12 21.43 -43.66
CA HIS A 22 22.18 21.57 -42.56
C HIS A 22 22.64 20.63 -41.44
N ALA A 23 22.96 21.22 -40.29
CA ALA A 23 23.13 20.44 -39.07
C ALA A 23 21.88 19.57 -38.85
N PRO A 24 22.01 18.35 -38.32
CA PRO A 24 20.87 17.48 -38.11
C PRO A 24 19.83 18.21 -37.19
N ALA A 25 18.55 18.13 -37.57
CA ALA A 25 17.47 18.78 -36.87
C ALA A 25 17.46 18.28 -35.42
N VAL A 26 17.54 19.22 -34.48
CA VAL A 26 17.56 18.90 -33.03
C VAL A 26 16.14 18.91 -32.49
N ASN A 27 15.79 17.92 -31.67
CA ASN A 27 14.53 17.94 -30.92
C ASN A 27 14.62 18.97 -29.79
N LEU A 28 14.02 20.12 -30.02
CA LEU A 28 14.02 21.26 -29.08
C LEU A 28 13.07 21.08 -27.89
N PHE A 29 12.09 20.17 -28.01
CA PHE A 29 11.15 19.87 -26.94
C PHE A 29 11.72 18.94 -25.87
N ARG A 30 12.81 18.26 -26.17
CA ARG A 30 13.43 17.32 -25.25
C ARG A 30 13.82 18.00 -23.94
N ASN A 31 13.25 17.52 -22.84
CA ASN A 31 13.41 18.06 -21.48
C ASN A 31 12.98 19.53 -21.34
N ALA A 32 12.16 20.06 -22.26
CA ALA A 32 11.60 21.39 -22.12
C ALA A 32 10.60 21.44 -20.94
N ARG A 33 10.30 22.65 -20.47
CA ARG A 33 9.28 22.83 -19.45
C ARG A 33 7.90 22.52 -20.02
N VAL A 34 7.12 21.71 -19.30
CA VAL A 34 5.77 21.31 -19.70
C VAL A 34 4.75 21.75 -18.67
N THR A 35 3.61 22.25 -19.17
CA THR A 35 2.40 22.50 -18.39
C THR A 35 1.23 21.78 -19.05
N CYS A 36 0.36 21.16 -18.27
CA CYS A 36 -0.80 20.44 -18.79
C CYS A 36 -2.08 20.81 -18.03
N SER A 37 -3.23 20.71 -18.71
CA SER A 37 -4.53 21.00 -18.10
C SER A 37 -4.90 20.02 -16.98
N SER A 38 -4.39 18.80 -17.09
CA SER A 38 -4.54 17.72 -16.10
C SER A 38 -3.55 16.62 -16.38
N GLU A 39 -3.21 15.83 -15.39
CA GLU A 39 -2.33 14.66 -15.55
C GLU A 39 -2.69 13.57 -14.54
N LYS A 40 -2.44 12.32 -14.92
CA LYS A 40 -2.38 11.24 -13.95
C LYS A 40 -1.04 11.28 -13.24
N GLN A 41 -1.03 11.18 -11.93
CA GLN A 41 0.19 11.28 -11.12
C GLN A 41 1.35 10.38 -11.59
N GLN A 42 1.03 9.20 -12.12
CA GLN A 42 2.02 8.25 -12.64
C GLN A 42 2.49 8.55 -14.05
N TYR A 43 1.80 9.45 -14.75
CA TYR A 43 2.00 9.78 -16.15
C TYR A 43 2.00 11.30 -16.35
N PRO A 44 2.96 12.00 -15.69
CA PRO A 44 3.03 13.45 -15.73
C PRO A 44 3.39 13.99 -17.11
N GLY A 45 3.00 15.23 -17.37
CA GLY A 45 3.23 15.91 -18.65
C GLY A 45 4.67 15.91 -19.13
N LYS A 46 5.64 15.98 -18.23
CA LYS A 46 7.08 15.93 -18.55
C LYS A 46 7.51 14.67 -19.29
N TYR A 47 6.80 13.55 -19.16
CA TYR A 47 7.09 12.31 -19.87
C TYR A 47 6.76 12.40 -21.37
N ALA A 48 5.97 13.36 -21.79
CA ALA A 48 5.71 13.57 -23.21
C ALA A 48 6.88 14.26 -23.96
N VAL A 49 7.95 14.67 -23.26
CA VAL A 49 9.10 15.34 -23.86
C VAL A 49 10.45 14.87 -23.34
N ASP A 50 10.52 13.71 -22.70
CA ASP A 50 11.76 13.20 -22.10
C ASP A 50 12.67 12.44 -23.05
N GLY A 51 12.20 12.17 -24.26
CA GLY A 51 12.91 11.42 -25.29
C GLY A 51 12.80 9.89 -25.15
N ILE A 52 11.88 9.40 -24.29
CA ILE A 52 11.68 7.97 -24.03
C ILE A 52 10.33 7.53 -24.59
N ARG A 53 10.36 6.75 -25.67
CA ARG A 53 9.15 6.22 -26.30
C ARG A 53 8.74 4.89 -25.69
N SER A 54 8.15 4.94 -24.50
CA SER A 54 7.75 3.75 -23.76
C SER A 54 6.37 3.95 -23.12
N ARG A 55 5.65 2.85 -22.92
CA ARG A 55 4.37 2.83 -22.19
C ARG A 55 4.50 3.33 -20.74
N SER A 56 5.67 3.16 -20.15
CA SER A 56 5.97 3.63 -18.78
C SER A 56 6.33 5.11 -18.72
N SER A 57 6.82 5.69 -19.84
CA SER A 57 7.13 7.12 -19.96
C SER A 57 6.18 7.77 -20.94
N THR A 58 5.02 8.16 -20.47
CA THR A 58 3.93 8.74 -21.28
C THR A 58 3.15 9.74 -20.43
N TRP A 59 2.65 10.81 -21.04
CA TRP A 59 1.65 11.64 -20.40
C TRP A 59 0.25 11.08 -20.63
N ILE A 60 -0.57 11.06 -19.56
CA ILE A 60 -1.99 10.74 -19.66
C ILE A 60 -2.76 11.83 -18.93
N SER A 61 -3.76 12.43 -19.60
CA SER A 61 -4.64 13.41 -18.96
C SER A 61 -5.41 12.78 -17.79
N GLY A 62 -5.76 13.62 -16.79
CA GLY A 62 -6.39 13.16 -15.55
C GLY A 62 -7.72 12.44 -15.77
N ASP A 63 -8.00 11.46 -14.91
CA ASP A 63 -9.29 10.76 -14.92
C ASP A 63 -10.42 11.74 -14.58
N GLY A 64 -11.45 11.76 -15.42
CA GLY A 64 -12.60 12.65 -15.26
C GLY A 64 -12.32 14.12 -15.64
N ALA A 65 -11.12 14.44 -16.15
CA ALA A 65 -10.84 15.76 -16.71
C ALA A 65 -11.73 16.01 -17.94
N ARG A 66 -12.30 17.22 -18.00
CA ARG A 66 -13.12 17.63 -19.16
C ARG A 66 -12.23 18.20 -20.26
N PRO A 67 -12.58 18.01 -21.55
CA PRO A 67 -11.87 18.67 -22.63
C PRO A 67 -12.04 20.22 -22.53
N PRO A 68 -11.10 21.00 -23.07
CA PRO A 68 -9.94 20.56 -23.83
C PRO A 68 -8.80 20.04 -22.93
N HIS A 69 -8.17 18.96 -23.38
CA HIS A 69 -6.92 18.47 -22.77
C HIS A 69 -5.74 19.22 -23.43
N LEU A 70 -4.96 19.91 -22.62
CA LEU A 70 -3.85 20.76 -23.08
C LEU A 70 -2.52 20.19 -22.60
N LEU A 71 -1.55 20.13 -23.51
CA LEU A 71 -0.14 19.90 -23.21
C LEU A 71 0.66 21.03 -23.84
N GLU A 72 1.21 21.91 -23.00
CA GLU A 72 1.98 23.07 -23.40
C GLU A 72 3.46 22.84 -23.14
N VAL A 73 4.29 23.12 -24.14
CA VAL A 73 5.75 23.10 -24.08
C VAL A 73 6.26 24.53 -24.11
N THR A 74 7.09 24.90 -23.13
CA THR A 74 7.76 26.22 -23.06
C THR A 74 9.25 26.04 -23.23
N LEU A 75 9.79 26.68 -24.27
CA LEU A 75 11.22 26.69 -24.58
C LEU A 75 11.92 27.82 -23.82
N PRO A 76 13.20 27.68 -23.45
CA PRO A 76 13.97 28.72 -22.80
C PRO A 76 14.27 29.92 -23.72
N LYS A 77 14.19 29.70 -25.03
CA LYS A 77 14.45 30.73 -26.07
C LYS A 77 13.45 30.59 -27.21
N TYR A 78 13.26 31.67 -27.98
CA TYR A 78 12.53 31.56 -29.24
C TYR A 78 13.20 30.55 -30.17
N ALA A 79 12.40 29.80 -30.85
CA ALA A 79 12.85 28.82 -31.84
C ALA A 79 12.03 28.93 -33.13
N ASP A 80 12.69 28.70 -34.28
CA ASP A 80 12.05 28.46 -35.55
C ASP A 80 11.79 26.94 -35.66
N LEU A 81 10.53 26.56 -35.50
CA LEU A 81 10.10 25.16 -35.60
C LEU A 81 9.74 24.81 -37.03
N ASP A 82 10.44 23.83 -37.58
CA ASP A 82 10.21 23.29 -38.91
C ASP A 82 9.17 22.18 -38.93
N SER A 83 9.08 21.43 -37.83
CA SER A 83 8.12 20.33 -37.74
C SER A 83 7.92 19.87 -36.31
N VAL A 84 6.80 19.16 -36.08
CA VAL A 84 6.56 18.40 -34.86
C VAL A 84 6.19 16.97 -35.18
N VAL A 85 6.53 16.07 -34.24
CA VAL A 85 6.13 14.66 -34.29
C VAL A 85 5.43 14.30 -32.97
N ILE A 86 4.30 13.63 -33.07
CA ILE A 86 3.51 13.20 -31.94
C ILE A 86 3.44 11.69 -31.96
N TYR A 87 3.78 11.06 -30.86
CA TYR A 87 3.54 9.63 -30.62
C TYR A 87 2.42 9.49 -29.58
N THR A 88 1.36 8.78 -29.94
CA THR A 88 0.15 8.65 -29.13
C THR A 88 -0.26 7.17 -29.08
N GLY A 89 -1.06 6.77 -28.08
CA GLY A 89 -1.51 5.40 -27.92
C GLY A 89 -0.56 4.52 -27.13
N ILE A 90 -0.22 3.35 -27.65
CA ILE A 90 0.72 2.39 -27.06
C ILE A 90 1.79 2.09 -28.10
N PRO A 91 3.11 2.07 -27.74
CA PRO A 91 4.16 1.67 -28.68
C PRO A 91 3.93 0.28 -29.25
N ASP A 92 4.22 0.07 -30.53
CA ASP A 92 3.93 -1.19 -31.24
C ASP A 92 4.64 -2.40 -30.64
N ASP A 93 5.86 -2.22 -30.16
CA ASP A 93 6.69 -3.22 -29.52
C ASP A 93 6.18 -3.57 -28.10
N GLU A 94 5.41 -2.68 -27.49
CA GLU A 94 4.80 -2.88 -26.17
C GLU A 94 3.33 -3.34 -26.22
N LYS A 95 2.73 -3.46 -27.42
CA LYS A 95 1.35 -3.94 -27.57
C LYS A 95 1.23 -5.42 -27.29
N SER A 96 0.30 -5.80 -26.46
CA SER A 96 -0.12 -7.20 -26.28
C SER A 96 -0.80 -7.75 -27.54
N ALA A 97 -0.91 -9.07 -27.65
CA ALA A 97 -1.58 -9.71 -28.79
C ALA A 97 -3.02 -9.22 -28.98
N GLY A 98 -3.75 -8.97 -27.88
CA GLY A 98 -5.11 -8.43 -27.94
C GLY A 98 -5.18 -6.97 -28.39
N GLU A 99 -4.19 -6.16 -27.97
CA GLU A 99 -4.09 -4.74 -28.37
C GLU A 99 -3.69 -4.57 -29.82
N ARG A 100 -2.90 -5.52 -30.41
CA ARG A 100 -2.55 -5.54 -31.83
C ARG A 100 -3.73 -5.86 -32.75
N LEU A 101 -4.75 -6.56 -32.25
CA LEU A 101 -5.95 -6.87 -32.99
C LEU A 101 -6.95 -5.70 -33.01
N GLN A 102 -6.72 -4.66 -32.24
CA GLN A 102 -7.56 -3.47 -32.21
C GLN A 102 -7.06 -2.43 -33.21
N ALA A 103 -8.01 -1.62 -33.73
CA ALA A 103 -7.66 -0.60 -34.70
C ALA A 103 -6.59 0.36 -34.16
N ALA A 104 -5.67 0.77 -35.02
CA ALA A 104 -4.67 1.79 -34.71
C ALA A 104 -5.34 3.04 -34.08
N GLY A 105 -4.72 3.62 -33.05
CA GLY A 105 -5.30 4.72 -32.30
C GLY A 105 -6.10 4.34 -31.07
N PHE A 106 -6.21 3.06 -30.72
CA PHE A 106 -6.78 2.63 -29.44
C PHE A 106 -5.91 3.15 -28.28
N TRP A 107 -6.53 3.86 -27.33
CA TRP A 107 -5.85 4.63 -26.28
C TRP A 107 -5.09 5.87 -26.78
N GLY A 108 -5.09 6.14 -28.06
CA GLY A 108 -4.49 7.34 -28.65
C GLY A 108 -5.45 8.52 -28.70
N MET A 109 -4.88 9.67 -29.00
CA MET A 109 -5.62 10.91 -29.21
C MET A 109 -6.32 10.90 -30.58
N LYS A 110 -7.61 11.20 -30.62
CA LYS A 110 -8.45 11.17 -31.85
C LYS A 110 -8.67 12.54 -32.45
N ASN A 111 -9.06 13.52 -31.62
CA ASN A 111 -9.50 14.83 -32.09
C ASN A 111 -8.66 15.91 -31.43
N PHE A 112 -7.84 16.62 -32.18
CA PHE A 112 -6.93 17.61 -31.66
C PHE A 112 -6.49 18.62 -32.71
N LYS A 113 -5.87 19.71 -32.25
CA LYS A 113 -5.16 20.70 -33.04
C LYS A 113 -3.88 21.16 -32.34
N LEU A 114 -2.98 21.77 -33.10
CA LEU A 114 -1.75 22.36 -32.58
C LEU A 114 -1.87 23.90 -32.60
N GLN A 115 -1.29 24.54 -31.59
CA GLN A 115 -1.26 25.96 -31.45
C GLN A 115 0.13 26.43 -31.04
N TYR A 116 0.47 27.67 -31.44
CA TYR A 116 1.67 28.34 -30.98
C TYR A 116 1.31 29.70 -30.35
N TRP A 117 2.18 30.21 -29.52
CA TRP A 117 2.05 31.52 -28.90
C TRP A 117 2.66 32.56 -29.83
N ASP A 118 1.86 33.54 -30.25
CA ASP A 118 2.28 34.62 -31.16
C ASP A 118 2.66 35.92 -30.42
N ASP A 119 3.10 35.79 -29.16
CA ASP A 119 3.41 36.86 -28.20
C ASP A 119 2.21 37.60 -27.60
N ALA A 120 1.02 37.35 -28.10
CA ALA A 120 -0.22 37.94 -27.58
C ALA A 120 -1.30 36.89 -27.29
N ASN A 121 -1.45 35.88 -28.17
CA ASN A 121 -2.52 34.91 -28.12
C ASN A 121 -2.06 33.53 -28.56
N TRP A 122 -2.84 32.51 -28.22
CA TRP A 122 -2.70 31.19 -28.78
C TRP A 122 -3.34 31.14 -30.18
N THR A 123 -2.53 30.90 -31.18
CA THR A 123 -2.92 30.90 -32.59
C THR A 123 -2.92 29.45 -33.12
N ASP A 124 -4.01 29.08 -33.78
CA ASP A 124 -4.16 27.76 -34.41
C ASP A 124 -3.17 27.61 -35.59
N ILE A 125 -2.50 26.47 -35.64
CA ILE A 125 -1.60 26.17 -36.76
C ILE A 125 -2.41 25.58 -37.90
N PRO A 126 -2.44 26.21 -39.08
CA PRO A 126 -3.21 25.69 -40.20
C PRO A 126 -2.83 24.25 -40.58
N ARG A 127 -3.83 23.45 -40.94
CA ARG A 127 -3.67 22.05 -41.37
C ARG A 127 -3.19 21.07 -40.28
N THR A 128 -3.26 21.44 -38.99
CA THR A 128 -2.96 20.54 -37.90
C THR A 128 -4.22 20.01 -37.21
N GLU A 129 -5.39 20.58 -37.51
CA GLU A 129 -6.65 20.05 -37.02
C GLU A 129 -6.86 18.63 -37.54
N THR A 130 -7.00 17.70 -36.62
CA THR A 130 -7.12 16.28 -36.89
C THR A 130 -8.35 15.75 -36.22
N THR A 131 -9.17 15.00 -36.95
CA THR A 131 -10.39 14.36 -36.46
C THR A 131 -10.33 12.86 -36.75
N GLU A 132 -10.89 12.04 -35.82
CA GLU A 132 -10.95 10.56 -35.96
C GLU A 132 -9.59 9.91 -36.25
N ASN A 133 -8.51 10.43 -35.64
CA ASN A 133 -7.18 9.88 -35.81
C ASN A 133 -7.11 8.40 -35.39
N ARG A 134 -6.46 7.60 -36.23
CA ARG A 134 -6.19 6.17 -35.97
C ARG A 134 -4.72 5.82 -36.06
N ARG A 135 -3.83 6.82 -36.11
CA ARG A 135 -2.38 6.63 -36.22
C ARG A 135 -1.72 6.85 -34.88
N ASP A 136 -0.76 6.00 -34.57
CA ASP A 136 0.04 6.11 -33.34
C ASP A 136 1.17 7.14 -33.48
N ARG A 137 1.54 7.50 -34.73
CA ARG A 137 2.54 8.50 -35.04
C ARG A 137 2.00 9.50 -36.06
N LEU A 138 2.09 10.78 -35.71
CA LEU A 138 1.72 11.90 -36.57
C LEU A 138 2.91 12.83 -36.74
N SER A 139 3.06 13.42 -37.91
CA SER A 139 4.12 14.39 -38.21
C SER A 139 3.53 15.55 -38.99
N PHE A 140 3.84 16.77 -38.56
CA PHE A 140 3.40 18.02 -39.16
C PHE A 140 4.65 18.84 -39.54
N ALA A 141 4.78 19.19 -40.79
CA ALA A 141 5.83 20.08 -41.28
C ALA A 141 5.27 21.49 -41.48
N PHE A 142 6.05 22.50 -41.13
CA PHE A 142 5.68 23.89 -41.20
C PHE A 142 6.49 24.61 -42.29
N SER A 143 5.78 25.28 -43.19
CA SER A 143 6.40 26.10 -44.22
C SER A 143 5.55 27.36 -44.47
N PRO A 144 6.04 28.55 -44.02
CA PRO A 144 7.33 28.76 -43.35
C PRO A 144 7.42 28.15 -41.95
N ALA A 145 8.63 28.08 -41.38
CA ALA A 145 8.85 27.70 -40.00
C ALA A 145 8.08 28.59 -39.02
N ILE A 146 7.67 28.04 -37.88
CA ILE A 146 6.92 28.79 -36.85
C ILE A 146 7.92 29.30 -35.80
N THR A 147 8.03 30.62 -35.69
CA THR A 147 8.85 31.26 -34.65
C THR A 147 8.02 31.42 -33.37
N THR A 148 8.41 30.72 -32.31
CA THR A 148 7.73 30.77 -31.00
C THR A 148 8.63 30.25 -29.89
N PHE A 149 8.30 30.56 -28.64
CA PHE A 149 8.87 29.91 -27.46
C PHE A 149 7.85 29.05 -26.68
N ARG A 150 6.55 29.12 -27.07
CA ARG A 150 5.51 28.31 -26.47
C ARG A 150 4.68 27.62 -27.54
N PHE A 151 4.52 26.33 -27.35
CA PHE A 151 3.79 25.46 -28.29
C PHE A 151 2.85 24.56 -27.54
N ARG A 152 1.64 24.32 -28.02
CA ARG A 152 0.73 23.40 -27.33
C ARG A 152 -0.09 22.54 -28.26
N LEU A 153 -0.40 21.38 -27.73
CA LEU A 153 -1.39 20.44 -28.23
C LEU A 153 -2.70 20.68 -27.48
N CYS A 154 -3.81 20.72 -28.22
CA CYS A 154 -5.15 20.90 -27.67
C CYS A 154 -6.06 19.78 -28.19
N SER A 155 -6.49 18.85 -27.34
CA SER A 155 -7.43 17.79 -27.69
C SER A 155 -8.81 18.04 -27.12
N VAL A 156 -9.83 17.71 -27.90
CA VAL A 156 -11.25 17.81 -27.51
C VAL A 156 -11.87 16.42 -27.26
N ASP A 157 -11.07 15.37 -27.15
CA ASP A 157 -11.55 14.03 -26.84
C ASP A 157 -12.25 14.00 -25.47
N GLY A 158 -13.39 13.32 -25.40
CA GLY A 158 -14.18 13.21 -24.17
C GLY A 158 -13.60 12.23 -23.14
N GLU A 159 -12.62 11.42 -23.54
CA GLU A 159 -11.92 10.44 -22.71
C GLU A 159 -10.47 10.88 -22.44
N PRO A 160 -9.80 10.33 -21.41
CA PRO A 160 -8.40 10.61 -21.17
C PRO A 160 -7.52 10.31 -22.39
N ILE A 161 -6.70 11.27 -22.78
CA ILE A 161 -5.75 11.15 -23.90
C ILE A 161 -4.39 10.69 -23.38
N ARG A 162 -3.62 10.08 -24.32
CA ARG A 162 -2.26 9.62 -24.05
C ARG A 162 -1.29 10.13 -25.10
N ILE A 163 -0.18 10.75 -24.64
CA ILE A 163 0.94 11.16 -25.46
C ILE A 163 2.19 10.44 -24.97
N ILE A 164 2.79 9.61 -25.81
CA ILE A 164 4.02 8.87 -25.51
C ILE A 164 5.20 9.82 -25.61
N GLU A 165 5.27 10.58 -26.73
CA GLU A 165 6.32 11.55 -26.95
C GLU A 165 5.82 12.67 -27.86
N PHE A 166 6.23 13.90 -27.56
CA PHE A 166 5.94 15.09 -28.35
C PHE A 166 7.25 15.79 -28.68
N GLU A 167 7.67 15.74 -29.93
CA GLU A 167 8.95 16.21 -30.40
C GLU A 167 8.77 17.45 -31.27
N GLY A 168 9.59 18.48 -31.09
CA GLY A 168 9.63 19.68 -31.91
C GLY A 168 11.02 19.85 -32.54
N TYR A 169 11.08 19.90 -33.86
CA TYR A 169 12.32 20.00 -34.59
C TYR A 169 12.46 21.36 -35.24
N GLY A 170 13.66 21.92 -35.14
CA GLY A 170 13.98 23.24 -35.65
C GLY A 170 15.31 23.76 -35.13
N ARG A 171 15.44 25.05 -35.00
CA ARG A 171 16.63 25.71 -34.47
C ARG A 171 16.24 26.82 -33.49
N VAL A 172 17.12 27.10 -32.54
CA VAL A 172 17.01 28.31 -31.71
C VAL A 172 17.16 29.51 -32.59
N ASN A 173 16.22 30.49 -32.45
CA ASN A 173 16.28 31.73 -33.20
C ASN A 173 17.21 32.70 -32.48
N PRO A 174 18.39 33.05 -33.06
CA PRO A 174 19.35 33.93 -32.40
C PRO A 174 18.99 35.40 -32.46
N ASP A 175 18.04 35.77 -33.33
CA ASP A 175 17.67 37.16 -33.59
C ASP A 175 16.56 37.66 -32.66
N MET A 176 15.89 36.76 -31.96
CA MET A 176 14.85 37.06 -31.01
C MET A 176 15.41 37.28 -29.61
N HIS A 177 14.95 38.30 -28.92
CA HIS A 177 15.26 38.50 -27.51
C HIS A 177 14.75 37.29 -26.66
N ASP A 178 15.47 36.99 -25.58
CA ASP A 178 14.99 35.98 -24.63
C ASP A 178 13.57 36.37 -24.17
N PRO A 179 12.62 35.41 -24.12
CA PRO A 179 11.20 35.68 -23.84
C PRO A 179 10.91 36.24 -22.45
N GLY A 180 11.96 36.62 -21.72
CA GLY A 180 11.81 37.17 -20.37
C GLY A 180 11.01 36.22 -19.48
N VAL A 181 11.36 34.94 -19.46
CA VAL A 181 10.84 34.01 -18.46
C VAL A 181 11.34 34.53 -17.12
N VAL A 182 10.55 35.43 -16.53
CA VAL A 182 10.68 35.71 -15.11
C VAL A 182 10.42 34.37 -14.42
N GLU A 183 11.47 33.71 -14.00
CA GLU A 183 11.35 32.72 -12.95
C GLU A 183 10.72 33.49 -11.79
N ARG A 184 9.41 33.33 -11.63
CA ARG A 184 8.75 33.77 -10.42
C ARG A 184 9.36 32.94 -9.33
N THR A 185 10.37 33.47 -8.66
CA THR A 185 10.84 32.90 -7.42
C THR A 185 9.63 32.76 -6.51
N PRO A 186 9.54 31.71 -5.71
CA PRO A 186 8.43 31.53 -4.76
C PRO A 186 8.16 32.73 -3.85
N GLN A 187 9.09 33.69 -3.77
CA GLN A 187 9.00 34.92 -2.97
C GLN A 187 8.09 36.00 -3.54
N ASP A 188 7.73 35.96 -4.85
CA ASP A 188 6.90 37.00 -5.48
C ASP A 188 5.41 36.66 -5.54
N VAL A 189 5.04 35.51 -5.10
CA VAL A 189 3.63 35.17 -4.88
C VAL A 189 3.26 35.74 -3.51
N HIS A 190 2.66 36.90 -3.47
CA HIS A 190 1.86 37.32 -2.32
C HIS A 190 0.70 36.32 -2.18
N VAL A 191 0.97 35.25 -1.46
CA VAL A 191 -0.01 34.22 -1.12
C VAL A 191 -1.05 34.90 -0.24
N LYS A 192 -2.23 35.19 -0.78
CA LYS A 192 -3.33 35.71 0.04
C LYS A 192 -3.64 34.64 1.06
N THR A 193 -3.44 34.95 2.36
CA THR A 193 -3.92 34.10 3.43
C THR A 193 -5.44 34.07 3.36
N HIS A 194 -6.01 32.87 3.22
CA HIS A 194 -7.45 32.69 3.21
C HIS A 194 -7.96 32.72 4.66
N ARG A 195 -9.08 33.40 4.90
CA ARG A 195 -9.74 33.41 6.21
C ARG A 195 -11.05 32.67 6.11
N VAL A 196 -11.24 31.67 6.94
CA VAL A 196 -12.47 30.86 6.99
C VAL A 196 -12.89 30.66 8.44
N ALA A 197 -14.13 31.03 8.76
CA ALA A 197 -14.73 30.66 10.02
C ALA A 197 -15.49 29.33 9.87
N VAL A 198 -15.37 28.45 10.85
CA VAL A 198 -16.07 27.18 10.92
C VAL A 198 -16.77 27.09 12.26
N ARG A 199 -18.09 26.92 12.23
CA ARG A 199 -18.92 26.67 13.40
C ARG A 199 -19.31 25.20 13.46
N PHE A 200 -19.15 24.58 14.62
CA PHE A 200 -19.52 23.18 14.86
C PHE A 200 -20.81 23.12 15.65
N THR A 201 -21.75 22.29 15.21
CA THR A 201 -23.03 22.10 15.87
C THR A 201 -23.15 20.65 16.37
N PRO A 202 -23.92 20.41 17.46
CA PRO A 202 -24.11 19.06 18.00
C PRO A 202 -25.03 18.18 17.16
N ASP A 203 -25.58 18.71 16.07
CA ASP A 203 -26.49 17.98 15.20
C ASP A 203 -25.76 16.83 14.48
N THR A 204 -26.32 15.64 14.56
CA THR A 204 -25.79 14.49 13.83
C THR A 204 -26.21 14.55 12.36
N VAL A 205 -25.24 14.81 11.47
CA VAL A 205 -25.47 14.91 10.01
C VAL A 205 -25.18 13.62 9.26
N GLY A 206 -24.67 12.60 9.92
CA GLY A 206 -24.31 11.31 9.30
C GLY A 206 -23.52 10.42 10.24
N ARG A 207 -22.85 9.42 9.64
CA ARG A 207 -21.96 8.50 10.34
C ARG A 207 -20.59 8.45 9.69
N SER A 208 -19.54 8.32 10.49
CA SER A 208 -18.19 8.03 10.02
C SER A 208 -18.09 6.63 9.41
N MET A 209 -16.93 6.28 8.84
CA MET A 209 -16.73 4.93 8.34
C MET A 209 -16.81 3.89 9.46
N GLN A 210 -17.39 2.72 9.16
CA GLN A 210 -17.31 1.58 10.07
C GLN A 210 -15.89 1.01 10.08
N TYR A 211 -15.28 0.89 8.90
CA TYR A 211 -13.96 0.27 8.75
C TYR A 211 -12.96 1.21 8.10
N VAL A 212 -11.81 1.35 8.75
CA VAL A 212 -10.60 1.97 8.19
C VAL A 212 -9.48 0.95 8.33
N GLY A 213 -8.88 0.54 7.24
CA GLY A 213 -7.97 -0.59 7.27
C GLY A 213 -6.88 -0.60 6.21
N TYR A 214 -6.07 -1.66 6.28
CA TYR A 214 -5.05 -1.98 5.30
C TYR A 214 -5.20 -3.41 4.78
N ASN A 215 -4.66 -3.62 3.59
CA ASN A 215 -4.34 -4.95 3.09
C ASN A 215 -2.96 -5.36 3.60
N GLN A 216 -2.82 -6.60 4.06
CA GLN A 216 -1.54 -7.15 4.44
C GLN A 216 -1.45 -8.64 4.10
N GLY A 217 -0.35 -9.02 3.48
CA GLY A 217 -0.11 -10.41 3.12
C GLY A 217 1.14 -11.00 3.78
N PHE A 218 1.80 -10.24 4.61
CA PHE A 218 3.01 -10.64 5.31
C PHE A 218 2.78 -10.52 6.82
N TYR A 219 2.87 -11.66 7.53
CA TYR A 219 2.65 -11.68 8.97
C TYR A 219 3.34 -12.90 9.61
N LEU A 220 4.58 -12.69 10.05
CA LEU A 220 5.40 -13.70 10.70
C LEU A 220 5.74 -13.31 12.14
N PRO A 221 5.93 -14.26 13.04
CA PRO A 221 6.49 -14.00 14.36
C PRO A 221 7.81 -13.23 14.27
N GLY A 222 8.04 -12.31 15.19
CA GLY A 222 9.25 -11.48 15.20
C GLY A 222 9.23 -10.26 14.27
N SER A 223 8.15 -10.02 13.48
CA SER A 223 7.96 -8.75 12.80
C SER A 223 7.36 -7.70 13.72
N ASN A 224 7.67 -6.43 13.47
CA ASN A 224 7.08 -5.32 14.20
C ASN A 224 5.74 -4.84 13.59
N ILE A 225 5.12 -5.62 12.72
CA ILE A 225 3.86 -5.25 12.06
C ILE A 225 2.75 -5.04 13.09
N SER A 226 2.63 -5.90 14.10
CA SER A 226 1.62 -5.76 15.16
C SER A 226 1.72 -4.41 15.87
N SER A 227 2.93 -3.95 16.19
CA SER A 227 3.14 -2.65 16.84
C SER A 227 2.71 -1.48 15.94
N TRP A 228 2.97 -1.57 14.63
CA TRP A 228 2.54 -0.54 13.69
C TRP A 228 1.05 -0.60 13.36
N ILE A 229 0.43 -1.77 13.41
CA ILE A 229 -1.04 -1.91 13.34
C ILE A 229 -1.68 -1.19 14.54
N GLU A 230 -1.18 -1.43 15.74
CA GLU A 230 -1.65 -0.76 16.95
C GLU A 230 -1.50 0.77 16.84
N TYR A 231 -0.31 1.24 16.45
CA TYR A 231 -0.04 2.65 16.23
C TYR A 231 -0.95 3.29 15.18
N SER A 232 -1.30 2.56 14.14
CA SER A 232 -2.08 3.08 13.01
C SER A 232 -3.55 3.38 13.32
N ASN A 233 -4.05 2.99 14.49
CA ASN A 233 -5.46 3.14 14.90
C ASN A 233 -6.49 2.48 13.99
N ILE A 234 -6.09 1.65 13.03
CA ILE A 234 -7.04 0.95 12.16
C ILE A 234 -7.86 -0.05 12.96
N ASN A 235 -9.07 -0.34 12.51
CA ASN A 235 -9.95 -1.32 13.13
C ASN A 235 -10.24 -2.54 12.26
N SER A 236 -9.64 -2.63 11.06
CA SER A 236 -9.77 -3.81 10.21
C SER A 236 -8.51 -4.05 9.38
N MET A 237 -8.22 -5.34 9.12
CA MET A 237 -7.11 -5.78 8.25
C MET A 237 -7.62 -6.82 7.26
N ARG A 238 -7.42 -6.58 5.97
CA ARG A 238 -7.72 -7.57 4.94
C ARG A 238 -6.53 -8.50 4.75
N LEU A 239 -6.73 -9.77 5.04
CA LEU A 239 -5.74 -10.84 4.85
C LEU A 239 -6.02 -11.61 3.57
N TRP A 240 -4.99 -11.83 2.78
CA TRP A 240 -5.06 -12.61 1.56
C TRP A 240 -4.84 -14.07 1.86
N THR A 241 -5.83 -14.90 1.55
CA THR A 241 -5.79 -16.34 1.69
C THR A 241 -6.11 -17.01 0.36
N ASP A 242 -5.58 -18.19 0.15
CA ASP A 242 -5.86 -19.02 -1.02
C ASP A 242 -6.32 -20.38 -0.54
N LEU A 243 -7.46 -20.84 -1.05
CA LEU A 243 -8.07 -22.07 -0.58
C LEU A 243 -7.21 -23.31 -0.85
N ARG A 244 -6.42 -23.29 -1.93
CA ARG A 244 -5.48 -24.39 -2.23
C ARG A 244 -4.34 -24.46 -1.21
N THR A 245 -3.90 -23.31 -0.72
CA THR A 245 -2.82 -23.20 0.26
C THR A 245 -3.30 -23.51 1.68
N TYR A 246 -4.38 -22.84 2.12
CA TYR A 246 -4.82 -22.91 3.52
C TYR A 246 -5.78 -24.04 3.82
N LEU A 247 -6.45 -24.55 2.80
CA LEU A 247 -7.38 -25.69 2.94
C LEU A 247 -7.46 -26.53 1.66
N PRO A 248 -6.44 -27.34 1.36
CA PRO A 248 -6.44 -28.25 0.22
C PRO A 248 -7.65 -29.20 0.21
N ALA A 249 -8.11 -29.57 -0.99
CA ALA A 249 -9.31 -30.38 -1.15
C ALA A 249 -9.26 -31.75 -0.47
N ARG A 250 -8.05 -32.30 -0.23
CA ARG A 250 -7.86 -33.58 0.47
C ARG A 250 -8.16 -33.55 1.96
N TRP A 251 -8.28 -32.33 2.57
CA TRP A 251 -8.60 -32.17 3.99
C TRP A 251 -10.10 -32.10 4.26
N VAL A 252 -10.89 -32.30 3.23
CA VAL A 252 -12.35 -32.42 3.36
C VAL A 252 -12.84 -33.71 2.69
N ARG A 253 -13.93 -34.26 3.21
CA ARG A 253 -14.46 -35.52 2.75
C ARG A 253 -15.23 -35.38 1.45
N THR A 254 -14.75 -35.98 0.38
CA THR A 254 -15.34 -35.92 -0.96
C THR A 254 -15.88 -37.27 -1.49
N ASP A 255 -15.74 -38.33 -0.72
CA ASP A 255 -16.15 -39.70 -1.08
C ASP A 255 -17.62 -40.02 -0.77
N VAL A 256 -18.38 -39.03 -0.32
CA VAL A 256 -19.81 -39.19 -0.04
C VAL A 256 -20.65 -39.08 -1.30
N LYS A 257 -21.78 -39.78 -1.35
CA LYS A 257 -22.75 -39.65 -2.44
C LYS A 257 -23.31 -38.21 -2.48
N MET A 258 -23.09 -37.50 -3.58
CA MET A 258 -23.44 -36.10 -3.74
C MET A 258 -24.01 -35.84 -5.15
N GLU A 259 -25.23 -36.31 -5.39
CA GLU A 259 -25.90 -36.27 -6.70
C GLU A 259 -27.06 -35.27 -6.73
N SER A 260 -27.52 -34.81 -5.56
CA SER A 260 -28.75 -34.02 -5.43
C SER A 260 -28.64 -32.97 -4.30
N LEU A 261 -29.57 -32.01 -4.32
CA LEU A 261 -29.80 -31.07 -3.23
C LEU A 261 -30.10 -31.82 -1.91
N ALA A 262 -30.84 -32.92 -1.97
CA ALA A 262 -31.15 -33.70 -0.76
C ALA A 262 -29.91 -34.33 -0.13
N ASP A 263 -28.95 -34.79 -0.95
CA ASP A 263 -27.67 -35.30 -0.46
C ASP A 263 -26.86 -34.17 0.19
N PHE A 264 -26.79 -32.98 -0.46
CA PHE A 264 -26.11 -31.82 0.05
C PHE A 264 -26.66 -31.39 1.43
N GLU A 265 -27.97 -31.24 1.55
CA GLU A 265 -28.61 -30.84 2.82
C GLU A 265 -28.44 -31.87 3.93
N ARG A 266 -28.48 -33.14 3.61
CA ARG A 266 -28.23 -34.24 4.57
C ARG A 266 -26.82 -34.14 5.14
N HIS A 267 -25.79 -34.05 4.29
CA HIS A 267 -24.40 -34.01 4.72
C HIS A 267 -24.05 -32.67 5.40
N LYS A 268 -24.61 -31.56 4.93
CA LYS A 268 -24.52 -30.24 5.59
C LYS A 268 -25.06 -30.31 7.04
N THR A 269 -26.24 -30.93 7.23
CA THR A 269 -26.84 -31.08 8.54
C THR A 269 -25.99 -31.97 9.46
N GLN A 270 -25.44 -33.07 8.93
CA GLN A 270 -24.56 -33.96 9.69
C GLN A 270 -23.27 -33.26 10.12
N LEU A 271 -22.59 -32.55 9.23
CA LEU A 271 -21.40 -31.79 9.55
C LEU A 271 -21.69 -30.74 10.63
N ARG A 272 -22.78 -29.97 10.49
CA ARG A 272 -23.14 -28.90 11.45
C ARG A 272 -23.60 -29.43 12.82
N ALA A 273 -24.05 -30.69 12.89
CA ALA A 273 -24.39 -31.32 14.17
C ALA A 273 -23.14 -31.53 15.05
N ASP A 274 -22.01 -31.89 14.45
CA ASP A 274 -20.72 -32.04 15.12
C ASP A 274 -19.57 -31.46 14.26
N PRO A 275 -19.42 -30.14 14.25
CA PRO A 275 -18.46 -29.46 13.37
C PRO A 275 -16.99 -29.77 13.64
N GLU A 276 -16.66 -30.19 14.85
CA GLU A 276 -15.27 -30.48 15.25
C GLU A 276 -14.88 -31.97 15.04
N SER A 277 -15.82 -32.81 14.61
CA SER A 277 -15.52 -34.17 14.20
C SER A 277 -14.61 -34.21 12.97
N CYS A 278 -13.63 -35.10 12.98
CA CYS A 278 -12.77 -35.36 11.81
C CYS A 278 -13.46 -36.20 10.72
N GLU A 279 -14.75 -36.50 10.83
CA GLU A 279 -15.47 -37.28 9.81
C GLU A 279 -15.54 -36.57 8.45
N TYR A 280 -15.76 -35.24 8.45
CA TYR A 280 -15.87 -34.41 7.23
C TYR A 280 -14.65 -33.54 6.98
N ILE A 281 -13.94 -33.14 8.03
CA ILE A 281 -12.88 -32.15 7.96
C ILE A 281 -11.68 -32.65 8.76
N ASP A 282 -10.52 -32.69 8.13
CA ASP A 282 -9.26 -33.03 8.78
C ASP A 282 -8.71 -31.83 9.59
N TRP A 283 -9.24 -31.64 10.79
CA TRP A 283 -8.87 -30.55 11.68
C TRP A 283 -7.42 -30.59 12.14
N ASP A 284 -6.84 -31.79 12.28
CA ASP A 284 -5.45 -31.95 12.72
C ASP A 284 -4.48 -31.36 11.67
N SER A 285 -4.70 -31.71 10.40
CA SER A 285 -3.92 -31.17 9.29
C SER A 285 -4.10 -29.66 9.15
N ILE A 286 -5.32 -29.15 9.27
CA ILE A 286 -5.61 -27.70 9.18
C ILE A 286 -4.89 -26.95 10.30
N THR A 287 -4.98 -27.42 11.54
CA THR A 287 -4.38 -26.77 12.71
C THR A 287 -2.86 -26.78 12.60
N ALA A 288 -2.26 -27.91 12.29
CA ALA A 288 -0.81 -28.04 12.11
C ALA A 288 -0.28 -27.13 10.99
N HIS A 289 -1.06 -27.01 9.90
CA HIS A 289 -0.69 -26.17 8.77
C HIS A 289 -0.80 -24.67 9.07
N ALA A 290 -1.84 -24.24 9.76
CA ALA A 290 -2.06 -22.84 10.12
C ALA A 290 -1.00 -22.30 11.09
N ALA A 291 -0.39 -23.16 11.89
CA ALA A 291 0.62 -22.81 12.89
C ALA A 291 2.04 -22.56 12.32
N ARG A 292 2.23 -22.73 11.01
CA ARG A 292 3.55 -22.59 10.36
C ARG A 292 3.51 -21.66 9.16
N PRO A 293 4.67 -21.13 8.70
CA PRO A 293 4.75 -20.31 7.49
C PRO A 293 4.21 -21.07 6.28
N GLN A 294 3.46 -20.36 5.43
CA GLN A 294 2.86 -20.96 4.24
C GLN A 294 3.54 -20.49 2.97
N LYS A 295 3.53 -21.41 1.99
CA LYS A 295 3.88 -21.08 0.62
C LYS A 295 2.90 -20.05 0.07
N SER A 296 3.31 -18.83 -0.04
CA SER A 296 2.54 -17.79 -0.75
C SER A 296 3.43 -16.60 -1.04
N THR A 297 2.95 -15.70 -1.89
CA THR A 297 3.49 -14.35 -2.02
C THR A 297 3.48 -13.56 -0.72
N ASN A 298 2.81 -14.11 0.27
CA ASN A 298 2.47 -13.48 1.52
C ASN A 298 2.90 -14.37 2.68
N SER A 299 4.18 -14.64 2.86
CA SER A 299 4.71 -15.49 3.92
C SER A 299 4.08 -15.17 5.28
N MET A 300 3.01 -15.87 5.63
CA MET A 300 2.20 -15.61 6.81
C MET A 300 2.03 -16.89 7.63
N VAL A 301 2.22 -16.80 8.93
CA VAL A 301 1.73 -17.81 9.87
C VAL A 301 0.28 -17.43 10.19
N PHE A 302 -0.65 -18.17 9.62
CA PHE A 302 -2.07 -17.78 9.62
C PHE A 302 -2.67 -17.70 11.03
N GLU A 303 -2.38 -18.70 11.86
CA GLU A 303 -2.82 -18.70 13.25
C GLU A 303 -2.26 -17.51 14.03
N TYR A 304 -0.97 -17.21 13.86
CA TYR A 304 -0.33 -16.08 14.52
C TYR A 304 -0.98 -14.75 14.11
N ALA A 305 -1.21 -14.55 12.81
CA ALA A 305 -1.86 -13.33 12.30
C ALA A 305 -3.27 -13.16 12.89
N LEU A 306 -4.07 -14.22 12.95
CA LEU A 306 -5.42 -14.18 13.53
C LEU A 306 -5.40 -13.84 15.02
N ARG A 307 -4.51 -14.46 15.80
CA ARG A 307 -4.37 -14.20 17.24
C ARG A 307 -3.91 -12.79 17.53
N GLU A 308 -2.94 -12.27 16.77
CA GLU A 308 -2.44 -10.91 16.92
C GLU A 308 -3.49 -9.86 16.58
N LEU A 309 -4.21 -10.01 15.48
CA LEU A 309 -5.30 -9.09 15.13
C LEU A 309 -6.39 -9.08 16.21
N LYS A 310 -6.76 -10.27 16.73
CA LYS A 310 -7.70 -10.37 17.85
C LYS A 310 -7.19 -9.65 19.09
N ARG A 311 -5.91 -9.85 19.46
CA ARG A 311 -5.28 -9.18 20.60
C ARG A 311 -5.32 -7.65 20.47
N LEU A 312 -5.16 -7.15 19.26
CA LEU A 312 -5.19 -5.71 18.91
C LEU A 312 -6.62 -5.15 18.75
N GLY A 313 -7.65 -5.97 18.79
CA GLY A 313 -9.03 -5.54 18.54
C GLY A 313 -9.28 -5.16 17.08
N VAL A 314 -8.50 -5.69 16.14
CA VAL A 314 -8.58 -5.40 14.71
C VAL A 314 -9.33 -6.53 14.00
N ALA A 315 -10.44 -6.21 13.36
CA ALA A 315 -11.29 -7.19 12.70
C ALA A 315 -10.64 -7.71 11.40
N PRO A 316 -10.39 -9.02 11.25
CA PRO A 316 -9.89 -9.56 10.00
C PRO A 316 -11.02 -9.66 8.95
N LEU A 317 -10.72 -9.18 7.73
CA LEU A 317 -11.46 -9.49 6.50
C LEU A 317 -10.66 -10.52 5.73
N LEU A 318 -11.17 -11.75 5.61
CA LEU A 318 -10.47 -12.81 4.89
C LEU A 318 -10.87 -12.83 3.42
N GLN A 319 -9.92 -12.53 2.55
CA GLN A 319 -10.06 -12.71 1.11
C GLN A 319 -9.66 -14.14 0.75
N ILE A 320 -10.65 -15.00 0.48
CA ILE A 320 -10.45 -16.43 0.22
C ILE A 320 -10.53 -16.67 -1.28
N ASN A 321 -9.38 -16.92 -1.93
CA ASN A 321 -9.33 -17.14 -3.37
C ASN A 321 -9.67 -18.58 -3.73
N SER A 322 -10.67 -18.77 -4.58
CA SER A 322 -10.99 -20.02 -5.24
C SER A 322 -11.75 -19.80 -6.55
N ARG A 323 -11.51 -20.65 -7.53
CA ARG A 323 -12.18 -20.66 -8.84
C ARG A 323 -12.77 -22.04 -9.17
N GLU A 324 -12.75 -22.97 -8.21
CA GLU A 324 -13.01 -24.38 -8.43
C GLU A 324 -14.52 -24.70 -8.31
N PHE A 325 -15.40 -23.87 -8.91
CA PHE A 325 -16.84 -24.10 -9.00
C PHE A 325 -17.17 -24.70 -10.38
N ASP A 326 -17.63 -25.95 -10.40
CA ASP A 326 -17.94 -26.69 -11.62
C ASP A 326 -19.44 -26.89 -11.88
N GLY A 327 -20.29 -26.32 -11.01
CA GLY A 327 -21.74 -26.40 -11.11
C GLY A 327 -22.34 -27.75 -10.72
N THR A 328 -21.54 -28.72 -10.30
CA THR A 328 -22.02 -30.03 -9.82
C THR A 328 -22.28 -30.01 -8.31
N TRP A 329 -23.17 -30.86 -7.83
CA TRP A 329 -23.41 -31.01 -6.39
C TRP A 329 -22.15 -31.49 -5.63
N ALA A 330 -21.35 -32.35 -6.23
CA ALA A 330 -20.09 -32.81 -5.67
C ALA A 330 -19.06 -31.66 -5.59
N GLY A 331 -18.96 -30.84 -6.64
CA GLY A 331 -18.12 -29.63 -6.62
C GLY A 331 -18.57 -28.60 -5.60
N ASN A 332 -19.87 -28.33 -5.55
CA ASN A 332 -20.48 -27.42 -4.58
C ASN A 332 -20.25 -27.87 -3.15
N TRP A 333 -20.42 -29.15 -2.85
CA TRP A 333 -20.16 -29.74 -1.54
C TRP A 333 -18.69 -29.59 -1.13
N ARG A 334 -17.77 -29.93 -2.03
CA ARG A 334 -16.34 -29.79 -1.80
C ARG A 334 -15.95 -28.34 -1.47
N GLN A 335 -16.48 -27.36 -2.20
CA GLN A 335 -16.22 -25.95 -1.95
C GLN A 335 -16.87 -25.49 -0.65
N TRP A 336 -18.14 -25.86 -0.42
CA TRP A 336 -18.85 -25.52 0.80
C TRP A 336 -18.09 -25.96 2.05
N GLN A 337 -17.63 -27.22 2.12
CA GLN A 337 -16.85 -27.73 3.24
C GLN A 337 -15.56 -26.92 3.46
N ARG A 338 -14.83 -26.61 2.38
CA ARG A 338 -13.55 -25.89 2.47
C ARG A 338 -13.74 -24.46 2.96
N PHE A 339 -14.73 -23.74 2.44
CA PHE A 339 -15.05 -22.39 2.92
C PHE A 339 -15.57 -22.41 4.35
N TYR A 340 -16.43 -23.36 4.67
CA TYR A 340 -16.91 -23.58 6.04
C TYR A 340 -15.74 -23.85 7.01
N ALA A 341 -14.86 -24.77 6.69
CA ALA A 341 -13.73 -25.14 7.56
C ALA A 341 -12.78 -23.95 7.78
N LEU A 342 -12.43 -23.21 6.72
CA LEU A 342 -11.55 -22.06 6.86
C LEU A 342 -12.22 -20.92 7.66
N ALA A 343 -13.49 -20.65 7.43
CA ALA A 343 -14.25 -19.65 8.17
C ALA A 343 -14.46 -20.06 9.64
N PHE A 344 -14.76 -21.34 9.90
CA PHE A 344 -14.88 -21.89 11.26
C PHE A 344 -13.56 -21.73 12.04
N TYR A 345 -12.45 -22.16 11.44
CA TYR A 345 -11.12 -22.02 12.03
C TYR A 345 -10.78 -20.56 12.35
N ALA A 346 -10.98 -19.67 11.40
CA ALA A 346 -10.68 -18.26 11.57
C ALA A 346 -11.60 -17.56 12.59
N ALA A 347 -12.89 -17.88 12.60
CA ALA A 347 -13.83 -17.37 13.58
C ALA A 347 -13.53 -17.89 14.99
N LYS A 348 -13.19 -19.18 15.11
CA LYS A 348 -12.80 -19.79 16.39
C LYS A 348 -11.52 -19.15 16.94
N THR A 349 -10.50 -18.97 16.12
CA THR A 349 -9.14 -18.57 16.51
C THR A 349 -9.00 -17.05 16.65
N GLY A 350 -9.51 -16.28 15.69
CA GLY A 350 -9.27 -14.85 15.54
C GLY A 350 -10.52 -13.97 15.52
N ASP A 351 -11.68 -14.49 15.93
CA ASP A 351 -12.97 -13.78 15.89
C ASP A 351 -13.30 -13.22 14.48
N ALA A 352 -12.79 -13.87 13.43
CA ALA A 352 -13.08 -13.48 12.06
C ALA A 352 -14.57 -13.67 11.74
N SER A 353 -15.17 -12.63 11.17
CA SER A 353 -16.59 -12.65 10.80
C SER A 353 -16.86 -12.07 9.40
N MET A 354 -15.84 -11.54 8.73
CA MET A 354 -15.94 -10.99 7.38
C MET A 354 -15.15 -11.83 6.39
N PHE A 355 -15.81 -12.27 5.31
CA PHE A 355 -15.24 -13.17 4.31
C PHE A 355 -15.58 -12.69 2.90
N ALA A 356 -14.63 -12.78 2.00
CA ALA A 356 -14.81 -12.44 0.59
C ALA A 356 -14.31 -13.59 -0.29
N MET A 357 -15.04 -13.89 -1.36
CA MET A 357 -14.72 -14.93 -2.32
C MET A 357 -14.03 -14.34 -3.54
N HIS A 358 -12.89 -14.87 -3.89
CA HIS A 358 -12.10 -14.61 -5.08
C HIS A 358 -11.85 -13.12 -5.39
N ASN A 359 -10.59 -12.73 -5.38
CA ASN A 359 -10.16 -11.35 -5.66
C ASN A 359 -10.36 -11.01 -7.14
N GLU A 360 -10.98 -9.87 -7.42
CA GLU A 360 -11.14 -9.30 -8.77
C GLU A 360 -11.61 -10.33 -9.82
N PRO A 361 -12.77 -10.97 -9.62
CA PRO A 361 -13.22 -12.06 -10.49
C PRO A 361 -13.45 -11.64 -11.95
N ASN A 362 -13.56 -10.35 -12.20
CA ASN A 362 -13.73 -9.76 -13.54
C ASN A 362 -12.41 -9.35 -14.20
N HIS A 363 -11.25 -9.53 -13.54
CA HIS A 363 -9.95 -9.01 -14.02
C HIS A 363 -9.02 -10.12 -14.50
N VAL A 364 -8.39 -9.89 -15.66
CA VAL A 364 -7.53 -10.88 -16.32
C VAL A 364 -6.32 -11.30 -15.47
N GLN A 365 -5.74 -10.40 -14.70
CA GLN A 365 -4.56 -10.70 -13.86
C GLN A 365 -4.87 -11.56 -12.65
N ALA A 366 -6.08 -11.44 -12.10
CA ALA A 366 -6.52 -12.26 -10.98
C ALA A 366 -7.01 -13.66 -11.42
N GLY A 367 -7.13 -13.85 -12.73
CA GLY A 367 -7.74 -15.03 -13.36
C GLY A 367 -9.25 -14.90 -13.41
N PRO A 368 -9.79 -14.41 -14.53
CA PRO A 368 -11.21 -14.07 -14.65
C PRO A 368 -12.10 -15.27 -14.46
N MET A 369 -13.23 -15.04 -13.82
CA MET A 369 -14.36 -15.97 -13.74
C MET A 369 -15.46 -15.51 -14.68
N LYS A 370 -16.25 -16.45 -15.19
CA LYS A 370 -17.56 -16.10 -15.78
C LYS A 370 -18.47 -15.65 -14.66
N ILE A 371 -19.35 -14.69 -14.93
CA ILE A 371 -20.26 -14.17 -13.91
C ILE A 371 -21.22 -15.25 -13.38
N GLU A 372 -21.65 -16.19 -14.22
CA GLU A 372 -22.48 -17.33 -13.80
C GLU A 372 -21.76 -18.18 -12.75
N THR A 373 -20.50 -18.53 -13.00
CA THR A 373 -19.67 -19.27 -12.05
C THR A 373 -19.47 -18.49 -10.75
N TRP A 374 -19.32 -17.17 -10.83
CA TRP A 374 -19.22 -16.32 -9.64
C TRP A 374 -20.52 -16.31 -8.83
N LEU A 375 -21.70 -16.20 -9.50
CA LEU A 375 -23.00 -16.22 -8.84
C LEU A 375 -23.28 -17.56 -8.15
N ASP A 376 -22.92 -18.67 -8.78
CA ASP A 376 -23.04 -20.01 -8.16
C ASP A 376 -22.13 -20.13 -6.96
N GLY A 377 -20.86 -19.68 -7.09
CA GLY A 377 -19.92 -19.61 -5.98
C GLY A 377 -20.40 -18.74 -4.83
N MET A 378 -20.93 -17.56 -5.10
CA MET A 378 -21.50 -16.65 -4.11
C MET A 378 -22.57 -17.34 -3.25
N ARG A 379 -23.50 -18.05 -3.87
CA ARG A 379 -24.57 -18.76 -3.15
C ARG A 379 -24.04 -19.81 -2.18
N ILE A 380 -23.06 -20.59 -2.62
CA ILE A 380 -22.44 -21.65 -1.84
C ILE A 380 -21.55 -21.07 -0.71
N VAL A 381 -20.76 -20.07 -1.02
CA VAL A 381 -19.81 -19.49 -0.07
C VAL A 381 -20.49 -18.64 0.99
N SER A 382 -21.48 -17.83 0.60
CA SER A 382 -22.26 -17.07 1.57
C SER A 382 -22.89 -17.98 2.63
N ASP A 383 -23.55 -19.06 2.20
CA ASP A 383 -24.14 -20.03 3.11
C ASP A 383 -23.07 -20.72 4.00
N ALA A 384 -21.94 -21.11 3.41
CA ALA A 384 -20.87 -21.78 4.14
C ALA A 384 -20.29 -20.90 5.27
N VAL A 385 -19.98 -19.63 4.98
CA VAL A 385 -19.34 -18.75 5.98
C VAL A 385 -20.34 -18.30 7.05
N HIS A 386 -21.61 -18.09 6.72
CA HIS A 386 -22.67 -17.81 7.69
C HIS A 386 -22.86 -19.01 8.64
N CYS A 387 -23.02 -20.21 8.10
CA CYS A 387 -23.12 -21.43 8.90
C CYS A 387 -21.90 -21.62 9.83
N ALA A 388 -20.69 -21.39 9.31
CA ALA A 388 -19.48 -21.55 10.09
C ALA A 388 -19.42 -20.63 11.32
N VAL A 389 -19.74 -19.33 11.13
CA VAL A 389 -19.73 -18.34 12.23
C VAL A 389 -20.87 -18.62 13.22
N GLU A 390 -22.05 -18.98 12.75
CA GLU A 390 -23.18 -19.39 13.60
C GLU A 390 -22.81 -20.58 14.49
N ASP A 391 -22.15 -21.60 13.90
CA ASP A 391 -21.76 -22.80 14.64
C ASP A 391 -20.64 -22.47 15.67
N VAL A 392 -19.71 -21.57 15.34
CA VAL A 392 -18.73 -21.04 16.30
C VAL A 392 -19.43 -20.27 17.44
N ASN A 393 -20.41 -19.44 17.12
CA ASN A 393 -21.20 -18.72 18.13
C ASN A 393 -21.91 -19.72 19.06
N ARG A 394 -22.54 -20.72 18.51
CA ARG A 394 -23.27 -21.76 19.24
C ARG A 394 -22.35 -22.59 20.15
N LEU A 395 -21.19 -23.00 19.64
CA LEU A 395 -20.27 -23.89 20.36
C LEU A 395 -19.43 -23.16 21.40
N TYR A 396 -19.05 -21.91 21.15
CA TYR A 396 -18.10 -21.18 21.99
C TYR A 396 -18.71 -19.96 22.68
N GLY A 397 -20.02 -19.76 22.60
CA GLY A 397 -20.70 -18.63 23.24
C GLY A 397 -20.27 -17.26 22.70
N LYS A 398 -19.82 -17.20 21.46
CA LYS A 398 -19.45 -15.96 20.80
C LYS A 398 -20.68 -15.26 20.23
N HIS A 399 -20.52 -13.98 19.90
CA HIS A 399 -21.58 -13.14 19.31
C HIS A 399 -21.10 -12.48 18.02
N LEU A 400 -20.38 -13.20 17.20
CA LEU A 400 -19.87 -12.72 15.94
C LEU A 400 -21.01 -12.54 14.93
N LYS A 401 -21.00 -11.45 14.19
CA LYS A 401 -21.97 -11.21 13.12
C LYS A 401 -21.35 -11.63 11.79
N PRO A 402 -21.78 -12.75 11.18
CA PRO A 402 -21.24 -13.18 9.89
C PRO A 402 -21.52 -12.15 8.81
N ARG A 403 -20.57 -11.96 7.90
CA ARG A 403 -20.68 -11.05 6.76
C ARG A 403 -19.98 -11.59 5.53
N PHE A 404 -20.73 -11.76 4.46
CA PHE A 404 -20.15 -12.02 3.15
C PHE A 404 -19.95 -10.70 2.40
N VAL A 405 -18.71 -10.46 1.97
CA VAL A 405 -18.27 -9.23 1.29
C VAL A 405 -18.06 -9.52 -0.19
N GLY A 406 -18.78 -8.85 -1.06
CA GLY A 406 -18.69 -9.09 -2.51
C GLY A 406 -19.21 -7.92 -3.34
N PRO A 407 -19.01 -7.96 -4.66
CA PRO A 407 -18.28 -8.94 -5.48
C PRO A 407 -16.75 -8.76 -5.53
N VAL A 408 -16.17 -7.77 -4.89
CA VAL A 408 -14.71 -7.48 -4.87
C VAL A 408 -14.15 -7.29 -6.30
N THR A 409 -14.90 -6.60 -7.15
CA THR A 409 -14.54 -6.40 -8.57
C THR A 409 -13.39 -5.41 -8.76
N ALA A 410 -12.53 -5.64 -9.77
CA ALA A 410 -11.64 -4.61 -10.30
C ALA A 410 -12.47 -3.54 -11.02
N GLY A 411 -12.75 -2.45 -10.33
CA GLY A 411 -13.60 -1.39 -10.84
C GLY A 411 -15.09 -1.76 -10.93
N THR A 412 -15.89 -0.83 -11.43
CA THR A 412 -17.34 -0.98 -11.54
C THR A 412 -17.72 -1.39 -12.96
N ASN A 413 -17.92 -2.68 -13.18
CA ASN A 413 -18.55 -3.19 -14.40
C ASN A 413 -20.06 -3.21 -14.21
N VAL A 414 -20.76 -2.34 -14.94
CA VAL A 414 -22.22 -2.13 -14.77
C VAL A 414 -23.02 -3.41 -14.97
N ASP A 415 -22.70 -4.21 -16.00
CA ASP A 415 -23.41 -5.46 -16.28
C ASP A 415 -23.22 -6.48 -15.15
N TRP A 416 -22.00 -6.66 -14.65
CA TRP A 416 -21.73 -7.51 -13.52
C TRP A 416 -22.54 -7.10 -12.29
N TRP A 417 -22.49 -5.83 -11.93
CA TRP A 417 -23.18 -5.30 -10.76
C TRP A 417 -24.69 -5.40 -10.86
N ALA A 418 -25.27 -5.11 -12.03
CA ALA A 418 -26.70 -5.24 -12.26
C ALA A 418 -27.17 -6.70 -12.18
N ARG A 419 -26.39 -7.64 -12.71
CA ARG A 419 -26.72 -9.08 -12.65
C ARG A 419 -26.59 -9.62 -11.22
N ILE A 420 -25.59 -9.21 -10.47
CA ILE A 420 -25.41 -9.58 -9.06
C ILE A 420 -26.58 -9.02 -8.24
N ALA A 421 -26.94 -7.75 -8.41
CA ALA A 421 -28.05 -7.13 -7.70
C ALA A 421 -29.38 -7.88 -7.90
N ARG A 422 -29.63 -8.38 -9.11
CA ARG A 422 -30.84 -9.18 -9.40
C ARG A 422 -30.81 -10.59 -8.83
N ALA A 423 -29.62 -11.17 -8.63
CA ALA A 423 -29.43 -12.57 -8.27
C ALA A 423 -29.08 -12.80 -6.79
N GLU A 424 -28.68 -11.78 -6.06
CA GLU A 424 -28.07 -11.92 -4.73
C GLU A 424 -29.04 -12.37 -3.62
N ARG A 425 -30.33 -12.44 -3.91
CA ARG A 425 -31.33 -13.02 -3.00
C ARG A 425 -31.80 -14.42 -3.40
N ILE A 426 -31.18 -15.00 -4.40
CA ILE A 426 -31.47 -16.38 -4.83
C ILE A 426 -30.40 -17.29 -4.27
N ASP A 427 -30.77 -18.17 -3.35
CA ASP A 427 -29.85 -19.13 -2.72
C ASP A 427 -29.46 -20.30 -3.67
N TYR A 428 -28.63 -21.20 -3.19
CA TYR A 428 -28.18 -22.37 -3.96
C TYR A 428 -29.29 -23.41 -4.21
N ARG A 429 -30.45 -23.28 -3.56
CA ARG A 429 -31.68 -24.09 -3.81
C ARG A 429 -32.51 -23.53 -4.94
N GLY A 430 -32.20 -22.31 -5.42
CA GLY A 430 -33.01 -21.56 -6.36
C GLY A 430 -34.19 -20.84 -5.71
N ALA A 431 -34.24 -20.77 -4.39
CA ALA A 431 -35.28 -20.10 -3.63
C ALA A 431 -34.88 -18.63 -3.35
N VAL A 432 -35.89 -17.77 -3.26
CA VAL A 432 -35.71 -16.39 -2.83
C VAL A 432 -35.54 -16.37 -1.30
N CYS A 433 -34.43 -15.88 -0.82
CA CYS A 433 -34.17 -15.70 0.59
C CYS A 433 -34.94 -14.52 1.17
N ASP A 434 -35.27 -14.59 2.45
CA ASP A 434 -35.77 -13.46 3.26
C ASP A 434 -34.62 -12.47 3.66
N HIS A 435 -33.38 -12.89 3.46
CA HIS A 435 -32.16 -12.10 3.71
C HIS A 435 -31.32 -12.01 2.43
N ASP A 436 -30.37 -11.08 2.43
CA ASP A 436 -29.45 -10.86 1.33
C ASP A 436 -28.21 -11.75 1.51
N LEU A 437 -27.68 -12.32 0.40
CA LEU A 437 -26.48 -13.16 0.42
C LEU A 437 -25.20 -12.33 0.51
N ILE A 438 -25.24 -11.07 0.07
CA ILE A 438 -24.12 -10.12 0.18
C ILE A 438 -24.45 -9.11 1.28
N ASP A 439 -23.71 -9.14 2.37
CA ASP A 439 -23.90 -8.22 3.50
C ASP A 439 -23.25 -6.86 3.23
N ILE A 440 -22.10 -6.85 2.54
CA ILE A 440 -21.32 -5.64 2.24
C ILE A 440 -20.90 -5.68 0.78
N PHE A 441 -21.32 -4.67 0.01
CA PHE A 441 -20.90 -4.53 -1.38
C PHE A 441 -19.51 -3.93 -1.50
N SER A 442 -18.65 -4.53 -2.34
CA SER A 442 -17.24 -4.19 -2.43
C SER A 442 -16.73 -4.08 -3.86
N THR A 443 -15.89 -3.09 -4.10
CA THR A 443 -15.12 -2.91 -5.33
C THR A 443 -13.69 -2.44 -5.02
N HIS A 444 -12.83 -2.46 -6.04
CA HIS A 444 -11.49 -1.88 -5.99
C HIS A 444 -11.39 -0.64 -6.86
N SER A 445 -10.48 0.25 -6.51
CA SER A 445 -10.12 1.38 -7.34
C SER A 445 -8.74 1.90 -7.03
N TYR A 446 -8.04 2.30 -8.09
CA TYR A 446 -6.69 2.83 -8.01
C TYR A 446 -6.57 4.12 -8.81
N ASN A 447 -5.69 5.02 -8.34
CA ASN A 447 -5.26 6.23 -9.04
C ASN A 447 -6.37 7.21 -9.44
N LEU A 448 -7.50 7.19 -8.74
CA LEU A 448 -8.57 8.16 -8.94
C LEU A 448 -8.39 9.36 -7.98
N PRO A 449 -8.80 10.56 -8.38
CA PRO A 449 -9.00 11.68 -7.47
C PRO A 449 -10.17 11.42 -6.52
N ALA A 450 -10.29 12.21 -5.45
CA ALA A 450 -11.37 12.05 -4.46
C ALA A 450 -12.76 12.00 -5.10
N ALA A 451 -13.05 12.90 -6.04
CA ALA A 451 -14.32 12.91 -6.77
C ALA A 451 -14.57 11.62 -7.57
N GLY A 452 -13.53 11.00 -8.12
CA GLY A 452 -13.62 9.74 -8.86
C GLY A 452 -14.09 8.58 -7.98
N TYR A 453 -13.56 8.47 -6.75
CA TYR A 453 -14.01 7.48 -5.77
C TYR A 453 -15.46 7.72 -5.34
N VAL A 454 -15.84 8.97 -5.05
CA VAL A 454 -17.22 9.35 -4.70
C VAL A 454 -18.20 8.99 -5.83
N ASN A 455 -17.82 9.28 -7.08
CA ASN A 455 -18.66 8.94 -8.24
C ASN A 455 -18.83 7.42 -8.39
N LYS A 456 -17.84 6.61 -8.03
CA LYS A 456 -17.99 5.15 -7.99
C LYS A 456 -19.02 4.70 -6.96
N VAL A 457 -18.94 5.21 -5.74
CA VAL A 457 -19.92 4.91 -4.69
C VAL A 457 -21.34 5.25 -5.17
N ARG A 458 -21.51 6.45 -5.73
CA ARG A 458 -22.81 6.91 -6.28
C ARG A 458 -23.30 6.04 -7.43
N SER A 459 -22.39 5.65 -8.34
CA SER A 459 -22.73 4.78 -9.47
C SER A 459 -23.16 3.38 -9.01
N ILE A 460 -22.45 2.79 -8.06
CA ILE A 460 -22.82 1.50 -7.48
C ILE A 460 -24.18 1.61 -6.81
N ARG A 461 -24.40 2.62 -5.98
CA ARG A 461 -25.68 2.84 -5.31
C ARG A 461 -26.84 2.93 -6.31
N ARG A 462 -26.68 3.71 -7.38
CA ARG A 462 -27.69 3.80 -8.45
C ARG A 462 -27.94 2.46 -9.11
N ILE A 463 -26.89 1.68 -9.46
CA ILE A 463 -27.08 0.35 -10.08
C ILE A 463 -27.85 -0.57 -9.14
N LEU A 464 -27.55 -0.52 -7.85
CA LEU A 464 -28.27 -1.30 -6.85
C LEU A 464 -29.74 -0.85 -6.76
N GLU A 465 -30.04 0.43 -6.66
CA GLU A 465 -31.41 0.99 -6.62
C GLU A 465 -32.24 0.62 -7.86
N GLU A 466 -31.61 0.64 -9.05
CA GLU A 466 -32.31 0.29 -10.31
C GLU A 466 -32.55 -1.21 -10.47
N ASN A 467 -31.73 -2.08 -9.90
CA ASN A 467 -31.78 -3.51 -10.15
C ASN A 467 -32.22 -4.35 -8.95
N HIS A 468 -32.23 -3.79 -7.76
CA HIS A 468 -32.62 -4.49 -6.56
C HIS A 468 -33.39 -3.56 -5.58
N PRO A 469 -34.67 -3.67 -5.47
CA PRO A 469 -35.52 -2.69 -4.76
C PRO A 469 -35.33 -2.64 -3.25
N LEU A 470 -34.60 -3.58 -2.67
CA LEU A 470 -34.33 -3.66 -1.21
C LEU A 470 -32.97 -3.11 -0.77
N HIS A 471 -32.26 -2.45 -1.69
CA HIS A 471 -30.89 -2.03 -1.37
C HIS A 471 -30.68 -0.71 -0.74
N LEU A 472 -31.71 0.07 -0.46
CA LEU A 472 -31.64 1.35 0.24
C LEU A 472 -30.87 1.15 1.57
N GLY A 473 -29.67 1.71 1.67
CA GLY A 473 -28.83 1.64 2.86
C GLY A 473 -27.81 0.49 2.96
N LYS A 474 -27.67 -0.37 1.94
CA LYS A 474 -26.61 -1.39 1.95
C LYS A 474 -25.22 -0.79 2.04
N PRO A 475 -24.32 -1.35 2.86
CA PRO A 475 -22.94 -0.88 2.95
C PRO A 475 -22.19 -1.05 1.64
N ILE A 476 -21.46 0.00 1.24
CA ILE A 476 -20.54 -0.04 0.10
C ILE A 476 -19.15 0.29 0.59
N VAL A 477 -18.17 -0.53 0.24
CA VAL A 477 -16.78 -0.40 0.68
C VAL A 477 -15.81 -0.49 -0.50
N PHE A 478 -14.60 0.01 -0.30
CA PHE A 478 -13.45 -0.29 -1.13
C PHE A 478 -12.52 -1.23 -0.37
N THR A 479 -12.46 -2.49 -0.76
CA THR A 479 -11.54 -3.47 -0.15
C THR A 479 -10.10 -3.34 -0.66
N GLU A 480 -9.90 -2.57 -1.73
CA GLU A 480 -8.60 -2.06 -2.15
C GLU A 480 -8.72 -0.66 -2.73
N ILE A 481 -7.87 0.22 -2.24
CA ILE A 481 -7.65 1.55 -2.80
C ILE A 481 -6.15 1.86 -2.83
N GLY A 482 -5.72 2.69 -3.77
CA GLY A 482 -4.34 3.14 -3.83
C GLY A 482 -4.13 4.22 -4.89
N ARG A 483 -3.10 5.06 -4.66
CA ARG A 483 -2.61 6.07 -5.61
C ARG A 483 -1.22 5.72 -6.15
N TRP A 484 -0.71 4.54 -5.84
CA TRP A 484 0.68 4.12 -6.06
C TRP A 484 0.81 2.70 -6.61
N MET A 485 -0.18 2.22 -7.38
CA MET A 485 -0.20 0.82 -7.84
C MET A 485 1.07 0.37 -8.58
N ASN A 486 1.75 1.28 -9.27
CA ASN A 486 3.00 1.02 -9.99
C ASN A 486 4.23 1.63 -9.29
N ALA A 487 4.15 1.98 -8.03
CA ALA A 487 5.24 2.62 -7.30
C ALA A 487 6.47 1.71 -7.10
N TYR A 488 6.35 0.40 -7.34
CA TYR A 488 7.50 -0.51 -7.38
C TYR A 488 8.44 -0.26 -8.59
N LEU A 489 8.02 0.53 -9.55
CA LEU A 489 8.85 0.88 -10.72
C LEU A 489 9.73 2.10 -10.48
N ILE A 490 9.66 2.76 -9.32
CA ILE A 490 10.27 4.08 -9.18
C ILE A 490 10.86 4.29 -7.78
N ASP A 491 11.92 5.07 -7.71
CA ASP A 491 12.47 5.79 -6.55
C ASP A 491 11.42 6.71 -5.90
N LYS A 492 10.31 6.15 -5.41
CA LYS A 492 9.08 6.88 -5.10
C LYS A 492 8.72 6.97 -3.63
N ALA A 493 9.58 6.56 -2.74
CA ALA A 493 9.37 6.88 -1.33
C ALA A 493 9.14 8.39 -1.15
N GLU A 494 9.96 9.22 -1.81
CA GLU A 494 9.82 10.68 -1.78
C GLU A 494 8.50 11.18 -2.38
N THR A 495 8.04 10.61 -3.48
CA THR A 495 6.76 11.01 -4.10
C THR A 495 5.57 10.65 -3.23
N MET A 496 5.59 9.47 -2.59
CA MET A 496 4.52 9.02 -1.71
C MET A 496 4.43 9.83 -0.40
N ASP A 497 5.49 10.52 -0.04
CA ASP A 497 5.56 11.38 1.13
C ASP A 497 5.32 12.87 0.81
N SER A 498 4.99 13.19 -0.46
CA SER A 498 4.81 14.58 -0.91
C SER A 498 3.52 15.21 -0.36
N PRO A 499 3.54 16.55 -0.10
CA PRO A 499 2.37 17.26 0.40
C PRO A 499 1.13 17.13 -0.47
N SER A 500 1.28 17.17 -1.78
CA SER A 500 0.16 17.00 -2.73
C SER A 500 -0.49 15.62 -2.62
N LEU A 501 0.32 14.56 -2.42
CA LEU A 501 -0.21 13.21 -2.33
C LEU A 501 -0.89 12.94 -1.00
N PHE A 502 -0.29 13.30 0.14
CA PHE A 502 -0.92 12.99 1.42
C PHE A 502 -2.18 13.84 1.67
N THR A 503 -2.25 15.08 1.19
CA THR A 503 -3.48 15.89 1.29
C THR A 503 -4.59 15.40 0.35
N GLU A 504 -4.23 14.94 -0.85
CA GLU A 504 -5.18 14.26 -1.73
C GLU A 504 -5.70 12.97 -1.11
N TRP A 505 -4.82 12.19 -0.49
CA TRP A 505 -5.18 10.97 0.23
C TRP A 505 -6.16 11.24 1.37
N ALA A 506 -5.92 12.28 2.16
CA ALA A 506 -6.85 12.76 3.19
C ALA A 506 -8.21 13.16 2.58
N GLY A 507 -8.21 13.88 1.46
CA GLY A 507 -9.42 14.25 0.73
C GLY A 507 -10.22 13.04 0.23
N ILE A 508 -9.55 11.96 -0.21
CA ILE A 508 -10.21 10.72 -0.62
C ILE A 508 -10.99 10.12 0.56
N TYR A 509 -10.38 9.98 1.72
CA TYR A 509 -11.06 9.46 2.91
C TYR A 509 -12.23 10.35 3.34
N THR A 510 -11.99 11.67 3.44
CA THR A 510 -13.01 12.63 3.88
C THR A 510 -14.22 12.64 2.96
N ASN A 511 -14.01 12.80 1.66
CA ASN A 511 -15.12 12.92 0.71
C ASN A 511 -15.91 11.62 0.57
N ASN A 512 -15.23 10.46 0.61
CA ASN A 512 -15.93 9.17 0.57
C ASN A 512 -16.76 8.92 1.83
N MET A 513 -16.23 9.24 3.01
CA MET A 513 -17.00 9.18 4.26
C MET A 513 -18.26 10.05 4.21
N LEU A 514 -18.12 11.31 3.83
CA LEU A 514 -19.23 12.27 3.72
C LEU A 514 -20.27 11.88 2.65
N ASN A 515 -19.94 11.00 1.72
CA ASN A 515 -20.84 10.46 0.70
C ASN A 515 -21.30 9.02 0.97
N GLY A 516 -21.17 8.55 2.22
CA GLY A 516 -21.74 7.30 2.68
C GLY A 516 -20.95 6.03 2.30
N CYS A 517 -19.64 6.15 2.06
CA CYS A 517 -18.76 5.00 2.00
C CYS A 517 -18.60 4.39 3.40
N TYR A 518 -18.84 3.09 3.51
CA TYR A 518 -18.89 2.39 4.80
C TYR A 518 -17.50 1.94 5.29
N GLY A 519 -16.52 1.78 4.40
CA GLY A 519 -15.17 1.43 4.78
C GLY A 519 -14.19 1.43 3.61
N MET A 520 -12.89 1.56 3.94
CA MET A 520 -11.81 1.60 2.97
C MET A 520 -10.57 0.86 3.50
N TRP A 521 -9.98 0.00 2.67
CA TRP A 521 -8.73 -0.71 2.95
C TRP A 521 -7.65 -0.26 1.96
N ALA A 522 -6.63 0.43 2.45
CA ALA A 522 -5.51 0.84 1.62
C ALA A 522 -4.64 -0.36 1.22
N PHE A 523 -4.25 -0.43 -0.04
CA PHE A 523 -3.34 -1.45 -0.54
C PHE A 523 -1.93 -0.88 -0.69
N LYS A 524 -0.98 -1.27 0.16
CA LYS A 524 -1.10 -2.10 1.37
C LYS A 524 -0.26 -1.50 2.49
N MET A 525 -0.37 -2.01 3.72
CA MET A 525 0.31 -1.45 4.90
C MET A 525 1.83 -1.45 4.74
N ALA A 526 2.41 -2.61 4.50
CA ALA A 526 3.85 -2.77 4.39
C ALA A 526 4.25 -3.47 3.09
N ASN A 527 5.15 -2.84 2.37
CA ASN A 527 5.83 -3.38 1.20
C ASN A 527 7.17 -2.66 1.09
N THR A 528 8.16 -3.27 0.47
CA THR A 528 9.49 -2.67 0.28
C THR A 528 9.49 -1.43 -0.60
N THR A 529 8.51 -1.29 -1.49
CA THR A 529 8.47 -0.23 -2.51
C THR A 529 7.15 0.49 -2.64
N SER A 530 6.06 -0.02 -2.04
CA SER A 530 4.74 0.58 -2.16
C SER A 530 3.91 0.38 -0.91
N GLY A 531 3.13 1.34 -0.54
CA GLY A 531 2.32 1.36 0.65
C GLY A 531 2.73 2.46 1.62
N PRO A 532 1.88 2.80 2.57
CA PRO A 532 2.08 3.98 3.41
C PRO A 532 3.17 3.84 4.48
N TYR A 533 3.69 2.63 4.77
CA TYR A 533 4.73 2.40 5.79
C TYR A 533 6.11 1.96 5.29
N PRO A 534 6.49 1.95 4.01
CA PRO A 534 7.77 1.39 3.56
C PRO A 534 8.95 2.36 3.70
N ARG A 535 8.93 3.26 4.66
CA ARG A 535 10.01 4.22 4.86
C ARG A 535 11.21 3.57 5.58
N GLY A 536 12.18 3.13 4.78
CA GLY A 536 13.41 2.54 5.28
C GLY A 536 13.19 1.20 5.99
N ILE A 537 14.28 0.65 6.45
CA ILE A 537 14.35 -0.60 7.20
C ILE A 537 15.21 -0.33 8.42
N LYS A 538 14.93 -0.96 9.55
CA LYS A 538 15.75 -0.86 10.74
C LYS A 538 17.21 -1.22 10.43
N SER A 539 18.13 -0.55 11.08
CA SER A 539 19.54 -0.82 10.96
C SER A 539 19.85 -2.30 11.24
N GLY A 540 20.65 -2.92 10.39
CA GLY A 540 20.95 -4.36 10.48
C GLY A 540 20.07 -5.24 9.60
N HIS A 541 18.91 -4.77 9.17
CA HIS A 541 17.96 -5.52 8.35
C HIS A 541 17.91 -5.00 6.90
N HIS A 542 19.03 -5.12 6.20
CA HIS A 542 19.12 -4.65 4.83
C HIS A 542 18.43 -5.58 3.84
N HIS A 543 17.81 -5.05 2.81
CA HIS A 543 17.41 -5.77 1.59
C HIS A 543 16.29 -6.79 1.72
N ILE A 544 15.34 -6.61 2.60
CA ILE A 544 14.34 -7.61 2.80
C ILE A 544 13.14 -7.37 1.90
N TRP A 545 13.00 -8.26 0.97
CA TRP A 545 11.86 -8.34 0.09
C TRP A 545 10.84 -9.31 0.65
N LYS A 546 9.67 -8.81 1.13
CA LYS A 546 8.48 -9.63 1.37
C LYS A 546 8.80 -10.96 2.06
N GLY A 547 8.93 -11.06 3.31
CA GLY A 547 9.00 -12.32 4.05
C GLY A 547 9.86 -13.48 3.50
N ARG A 548 10.13 -13.51 2.19
CA ARG A 548 10.86 -14.58 1.52
C ARG A 548 12.33 -14.62 1.89
N ARG A 549 12.95 -13.47 2.00
CA ARG A 549 14.37 -13.37 2.38
C ARG A 549 14.61 -13.64 3.84
N ILE A 550 13.59 -13.47 4.65
CA ILE A 550 13.64 -13.78 6.08
C ILE A 550 13.97 -15.25 6.31
N VAL A 551 13.36 -16.14 5.52
CA VAL A 551 13.64 -17.57 5.59
C VAL A 551 15.10 -17.87 5.27
N GLU A 552 15.65 -17.21 4.24
CA GLU A 552 17.05 -17.40 3.86
C GLU A 552 18.03 -16.92 4.93
N ASP A 553 17.72 -15.78 5.56
CA ASP A 553 18.60 -15.17 6.56
C ASP A 553 18.52 -15.89 7.92
N ALA A 554 17.38 -16.50 8.23
CA ALA A 554 17.14 -17.16 9.51
C ALA A 554 17.41 -18.67 9.52
N CYS A 555 17.53 -19.31 8.35
CA CYS A 555 17.61 -20.77 8.21
C CYS A 555 18.88 -21.20 7.49
N ARG A 556 19.43 -22.34 7.92
CA ARG A 556 20.61 -22.92 7.29
C ARG A 556 20.28 -23.56 5.94
N ASN A 557 20.90 -23.10 4.85
CA ASN A 557 20.82 -23.78 3.56
C ASN A 557 21.59 -25.09 3.54
N LEU A 558 20.90 -26.23 3.50
CA LEU A 558 21.48 -27.58 3.49
C LEU A 558 22.02 -27.97 2.11
N ALA A 559 21.61 -27.28 1.03
CA ALA A 559 22.08 -27.52 -0.33
C ALA A 559 23.34 -26.73 -0.70
N SER A 560 23.82 -25.82 0.17
CA SER A 560 24.94 -24.93 -0.14
C SER A 560 26.22 -25.71 -0.46
N GLY A 561 26.72 -25.55 -1.71
CA GLY A 561 27.92 -26.20 -2.22
C GLY A 561 27.78 -27.70 -2.52
N CYS A 562 26.58 -28.28 -2.39
CA CYS A 562 26.31 -29.68 -2.72
C CYS A 562 26.44 -29.93 -4.23
N PRO A 563 26.88 -31.14 -4.64
CA PRO A 563 26.90 -31.53 -6.04
C PRO A 563 25.49 -31.47 -6.65
N ALA A 564 25.41 -30.96 -7.87
CA ALA A 564 24.16 -30.92 -8.63
C ALA A 564 24.37 -31.36 -10.08
N THR A 565 23.43 -32.13 -10.62
CA THR A 565 23.45 -32.65 -11.99
C THR A 565 22.10 -32.39 -12.67
N ALA A 566 22.10 -32.22 -14.00
CA ALA A 566 20.87 -32.00 -14.75
C ALA A 566 20.51 -33.20 -15.64
N SER A 567 19.24 -33.27 -16.06
CA SER A 567 18.69 -34.35 -16.90
C SER A 567 19.35 -34.49 -18.26
N ASP A 568 20.00 -33.43 -18.77
CA ASP A 568 20.79 -33.41 -20.02
C ASP A 568 22.24 -33.81 -19.81
N GLY A 569 22.63 -34.19 -18.59
CA GLY A 569 23.99 -34.56 -18.22
C GLY A 569 24.95 -33.39 -18.01
N SER A 570 24.46 -32.14 -18.06
CA SER A 570 25.27 -30.96 -17.78
C SER A 570 25.54 -30.83 -16.28
N ASP A 571 26.66 -30.16 -15.92
CA ASP A 571 26.98 -29.77 -14.57
C ASP A 571 26.04 -28.63 -14.14
N ALA A 572 25.23 -28.89 -13.14
CA ALA A 572 24.28 -27.93 -12.59
C ALA A 572 24.75 -27.32 -11.25
N LYS A 573 26.04 -27.43 -10.89
CA LYS A 573 26.60 -26.94 -9.63
C LYS A 573 26.31 -25.47 -9.35
N VAL A 574 26.08 -24.68 -10.40
CA VAL A 574 25.67 -23.27 -10.28
C VAL A 574 24.36 -23.05 -9.51
N VAL A 575 23.51 -24.09 -9.37
CA VAL A 575 22.24 -23.92 -8.61
C VAL A 575 22.40 -24.09 -7.10
N THR A 576 23.60 -24.38 -6.61
CA THR A 576 23.92 -24.53 -5.17
C THR A 576 25.11 -23.70 -4.72
N ASP A 577 25.61 -22.81 -5.57
CA ASP A 577 26.82 -22.01 -5.34
C ASP A 577 26.58 -20.74 -4.46
N GLY A 578 25.32 -20.42 -4.20
CA GLY A 578 24.91 -19.23 -3.43
C GLY A 578 24.73 -17.96 -4.25
N ASP A 579 25.09 -17.97 -5.54
CA ASP A 579 24.90 -16.84 -6.47
C ASP A 579 23.52 -16.92 -7.13
N LYS A 580 22.67 -15.95 -6.82
CA LYS A 580 21.30 -15.83 -7.35
C LYS A 580 21.20 -14.93 -8.58
N THR A 581 22.31 -14.46 -9.11
CA THR A 581 22.34 -13.56 -10.25
C THR A 581 22.11 -14.30 -11.58
N ASP A 582 21.82 -13.56 -12.63
CA ASP A 582 21.69 -14.11 -13.98
C ASP A 582 23.02 -14.66 -14.54
N ALA A 583 24.15 -14.29 -13.94
CA ALA A 583 25.48 -14.75 -14.33
C ALA A 583 25.74 -16.20 -13.90
N SER A 584 25.11 -16.65 -12.79
CA SER A 584 25.19 -18.02 -12.29
C SER A 584 23.82 -18.69 -12.38
N ALA A 585 23.55 -19.35 -13.52
CA ALA A 585 22.28 -20.00 -13.75
C ALA A 585 22.40 -21.24 -14.64
N TRP A 586 21.78 -22.32 -14.26
CA TRP A 586 21.53 -23.44 -15.18
C TRP A 586 20.36 -23.09 -16.11
N ARG A 587 20.48 -23.47 -17.39
CA ARG A 587 19.43 -23.23 -18.39
C ARG A 587 19.28 -24.46 -19.32
N SER A 588 18.04 -24.80 -19.64
CA SER A 588 17.69 -25.79 -20.66
C SER A 588 16.54 -25.28 -21.51
N VAL A 589 16.67 -25.46 -22.83
CA VAL A 589 15.68 -25.14 -23.87
C VAL A 589 15.14 -26.40 -24.56
N SER A 590 15.41 -27.60 -24.02
CA SER A 590 14.92 -28.84 -24.57
C SER A 590 13.43 -29.05 -24.33
N ASP A 591 12.78 -29.83 -25.19
CA ASP A 591 11.42 -30.29 -24.94
C ASP A 591 11.39 -31.45 -23.93
N GLY A 592 10.22 -31.68 -23.34
CA GLY A 592 9.99 -32.75 -22.39
C GLY A 592 10.37 -32.42 -20.95
N THR A 593 10.25 -33.44 -20.09
CA THR A 593 10.51 -33.32 -18.67
C THR A 593 11.99 -33.14 -18.39
N LYS A 594 12.30 -32.08 -17.64
CA LYS A 594 13.65 -31.73 -17.20
C LYS A 594 13.75 -31.76 -15.69
N TRP A 595 14.93 -32.04 -15.18
CA TRP A 595 15.19 -31.97 -13.76
C TRP A 595 16.62 -31.54 -13.45
N VAL A 596 16.80 -30.91 -12.30
CA VAL A 596 18.09 -30.71 -11.65
C VAL A 596 18.07 -31.41 -10.32
N GLU A 597 19.01 -32.34 -10.13
CA GLU A 597 19.19 -33.18 -8.94
C GLU A 597 20.32 -32.65 -8.08
N ILE A 598 20.08 -32.59 -6.78
CA ILE A 598 21.06 -32.21 -5.75
C ILE A 598 21.34 -33.43 -4.89
N ASP A 599 22.64 -33.74 -4.71
CA ASP A 599 23.13 -34.79 -3.83
C ASP A 599 23.58 -34.14 -2.49
N LEU A 600 22.87 -34.46 -1.42
CA LEU A 600 23.15 -33.96 -0.07
C LEU A 600 24.25 -34.75 0.66
N GLU A 601 24.87 -35.69 -0.05
CA GLU A 601 25.97 -36.58 0.46
C GLU A 601 25.55 -37.49 1.61
N LYS A 602 24.55 -37.14 2.37
CA LYS A 602 23.97 -37.95 3.47
C LYS A 602 22.52 -37.60 3.68
N PRO A 603 21.72 -38.53 4.20
CA PRO A 603 20.33 -38.25 4.49
C PRO A 603 20.16 -37.05 5.42
N GLN A 604 19.31 -36.11 5.00
CA GLN A 604 18.89 -34.92 5.75
C GLN A 604 17.37 -34.93 5.88
N GLN A 605 16.86 -34.44 7.00
CA GLN A 605 15.44 -34.18 7.15
C GLN A 605 15.14 -32.78 6.55
N LEU A 606 14.34 -32.75 5.51
CA LEU A 606 13.96 -31.53 4.79
C LEU A 606 12.52 -31.14 5.11
N CYS A 607 12.29 -29.89 5.40
CA CYS A 607 10.99 -29.31 5.71
C CYS A 607 10.58 -28.19 4.71
N GLY A 608 11.48 -27.75 3.83
CA GLY A 608 11.17 -26.74 2.84
C GLY A 608 12.29 -26.46 1.86
N ALA A 609 11.97 -25.65 0.85
CA ALA A 609 12.89 -25.21 -0.19
C ALA A 609 12.59 -23.81 -0.69
N ILE A 610 13.61 -23.13 -1.22
CA ILE A 610 13.46 -21.93 -2.04
C ILE A 610 14.15 -22.17 -3.36
N VAL A 611 13.43 -21.94 -4.47
CA VAL A 611 13.95 -22.09 -5.83
C VAL A 611 13.87 -20.75 -6.56
N TYR A 612 15.00 -20.29 -7.06
CA TYR A 612 15.09 -19.08 -7.89
C TYR A 612 15.08 -19.47 -9.37
N THR A 613 14.01 -19.10 -10.06
CA THR A 613 13.83 -19.39 -11.49
C THR A 613 13.83 -18.10 -12.32
N GLY A 614 13.92 -18.24 -13.63
CA GLY A 614 13.85 -17.10 -14.54
C GLY A 614 14.95 -16.07 -14.36
N SER A 615 14.74 -14.86 -14.87
CA SER A 615 15.72 -13.77 -14.77
C SER A 615 15.64 -13.01 -13.47
N GLU A 616 16.79 -12.48 -13.02
CA GLU A 616 16.90 -11.60 -11.87
C GLU A 616 16.02 -10.34 -12.07
N GLY A 617 15.29 -9.95 -11.03
CA GLY A 617 14.35 -8.83 -11.12
C GLY A 617 13.09 -9.12 -11.96
N GLY A 618 12.99 -10.29 -12.58
CA GLY A 618 11.83 -10.73 -13.35
C GLY A 618 10.61 -10.91 -12.45
N VAL A 619 9.56 -10.15 -12.71
CA VAL A 619 8.28 -10.25 -11.99
C VAL A 619 7.20 -10.57 -13.01
N PHE A 620 6.47 -11.68 -12.82
CA PHE A 620 5.23 -12.06 -13.50
C PHE A 620 5.30 -12.40 -15.01
N THR A 621 6.27 -11.95 -15.80
CA THR A 621 6.22 -12.04 -17.27
C THR A 621 7.50 -12.51 -17.95
N GLY A 622 8.56 -12.81 -17.19
CA GLY A 622 9.82 -13.31 -17.79
C GLY A 622 9.57 -14.57 -18.63
N PRO A 623 10.04 -14.64 -19.87
CA PRO A 623 9.79 -15.78 -20.77
C PRO A 623 10.44 -17.07 -20.25
N ASP A 624 11.51 -16.95 -19.51
CA ASP A 624 12.35 -18.02 -18.97
C ASP A 624 11.97 -18.45 -17.54
N ARG A 625 10.86 -17.90 -16.98
CA ARG A 625 10.35 -18.37 -15.69
C ARG A 625 9.73 -19.75 -15.82
N ILE A 626 9.91 -20.56 -14.80
CA ILE A 626 9.28 -21.88 -14.74
C ILE A 626 7.84 -21.75 -14.25
N ARG A 627 6.88 -22.25 -15.02
CA ARG A 627 5.45 -22.16 -14.76
C ARG A 627 4.90 -23.40 -14.07
N ASN A 628 5.37 -24.56 -14.54
CA ASN A 628 4.92 -25.87 -14.07
C ASN A 628 6.11 -26.63 -13.52
N SER A 629 6.04 -26.96 -12.24
CA SER A 629 7.15 -27.65 -11.58
C SER A 629 6.70 -28.40 -10.35
N ARG A 630 7.57 -29.28 -9.86
CA ARG A 630 7.46 -29.96 -8.57
C ARG A 630 8.84 -30.31 -8.07
N MET A 631 8.92 -30.62 -6.79
CA MET A 631 10.11 -31.23 -6.21
C MET A 631 9.85 -32.72 -5.93
N GLU A 632 10.88 -33.52 -6.06
CA GLU A 632 10.85 -34.96 -5.78
C GLU A 632 12.04 -35.31 -4.91
N ALA A 633 11.84 -36.25 -3.98
CA ALA A 633 12.85 -36.80 -3.12
C ALA A 633 13.09 -38.27 -3.45
N PHE A 634 14.34 -38.72 -3.34
CA PHE A 634 14.69 -40.15 -3.52
C PHE A 634 14.48 -40.89 -2.20
N VAL A 635 13.44 -41.70 -2.10
CA VAL A 635 13.06 -42.42 -0.89
C VAL A 635 12.75 -43.85 -1.22
N GLY A 636 13.42 -44.79 -0.55
CA GLY A 636 13.19 -46.23 -0.72
C GLY A 636 13.58 -46.74 -2.10
N GLY A 637 14.55 -46.14 -2.75
CA GLY A 637 15.02 -46.53 -4.09
C GLY A 637 14.25 -45.92 -5.26
N GLU A 638 13.28 -45.05 -5.00
CA GLU A 638 12.41 -44.44 -6.02
C GLU A 638 12.29 -42.91 -5.84
N TRP A 639 12.07 -42.18 -6.93
CA TRP A 639 11.72 -40.78 -6.91
C TRP A 639 10.25 -40.63 -6.56
N ARG A 640 9.96 -39.85 -5.52
CA ARG A 640 8.58 -39.58 -5.06
C ARG A 640 8.34 -38.07 -4.98
N PRO A 641 7.22 -37.58 -5.54
CA PRO A 641 6.85 -36.19 -5.40
C PRO A 641 6.72 -35.73 -3.94
N ILE A 642 7.30 -34.61 -3.60
CA ILE A 642 7.14 -33.97 -2.29
C ILE A 642 5.82 -33.20 -2.26
N ALA A 643 4.93 -33.60 -1.36
CA ALA A 643 3.62 -32.96 -1.24
C ALA A 643 3.74 -31.46 -0.91
N GLY A 644 2.91 -30.65 -1.55
CA GLY A 644 2.89 -29.18 -1.40
C GLY A 644 3.91 -28.43 -2.26
N THR A 645 4.69 -29.12 -3.12
CA THR A 645 5.67 -28.44 -3.99
C THR A 645 5.23 -28.28 -5.45
N GLY A 646 4.08 -28.84 -5.83
CA GLY A 646 3.55 -28.72 -7.19
C GLY A 646 3.15 -27.28 -7.54
N GLU A 647 3.67 -26.78 -8.66
CA GLU A 647 3.28 -25.51 -9.26
C GLU A 647 2.57 -25.73 -10.57
N ALA A 648 1.50 -24.99 -10.80
CA ALA A 648 0.80 -24.94 -12.06
C ALA A 648 0.58 -23.48 -12.45
N ASN A 649 1.08 -23.09 -13.61
CA ASN A 649 0.96 -21.74 -14.14
C ASN A 649 1.54 -20.66 -13.20
N CYS A 650 2.67 -20.98 -12.57
CA CYS A 650 3.31 -20.11 -11.59
C CYS A 650 3.72 -18.76 -12.22
N LYS A 651 3.48 -17.68 -11.48
CA LYS A 651 3.81 -16.31 -11.91
C LYS A 651 5.12 -15.79 -11.30
N TYR A 652 5.74 -16.53 -10.41
CA TYR A 652 6.86 -16.06 -9.62
C TYR A 652 8.19 -16.66 -10.08
N VAL A 653 9.25 -15.87 -9.99
CA VAL A 653 10.64 -16.28 -10.24
C VAL A 653 11.38 -16.72 -8.98
N GLN A 654 10.70 -16.69 -7.84
CA GLN A 654 11.17 -17.25 -6.59
C GLN A 654 10.04 -18.09 -5.99
N LEU A 655 10.27 -19.38 -5.89
CA LEU A 655 9.32 -20.35 -5.37
C LEU A 655 9.70 -20.67 -3.93
N ILE A 656 8.77 -20.55 -2.99
CA ILE A 656 8.96 -20.97 -1.60
C ILE A 656 8.05 -22.18 -1.37
N HIS A 657 8.66 -23.28 -0.96
CA HIS A 657 7.96 -24.51 -0.62
C HIS A 657 8.15 -24.82 0.86
N ILE A 658 7.08 -24.84 1.62
CA ILE A 658 7.05 -25.45 2.94
C ILE A 658 6.40 -26.83 2.76
N PHE A 659 7.15 -27.88 3.05
CA PHE A 659 6.69 -29.24 2.81
C PHE A 659 5.56 -29.58 3.78
N GLU A 660 4.53 -30.27 3.31
CA GLU A 660 3.40 -30.68 4.13
C GLU A 660 3.80 -31.65 5.23
N GLN A 661 4.75 -32.53 4.90
CA GLN A 661 5.40 -33.44 5.84
C GLN A 661 6.91 -33.38 5.64
N PRO A 662 7.71 -33.47 6.71
CA PRO A 662 9.16 -33.56 6.56
C PRO A 662 9.54 -34.81 5.75
N VAL A 663 10.56 -34.66 4.91
CA VAL A 663 11.07 -35.75 4.07
C VAL A 663 12.54 -35.99 4.40
N THR A 664 12.89 -37.24 4.76
CA THR A 664 14.28 -37.62 4.97
C THR A 664 14.84 -38.28 3.70
N THR A 665 15.87 -37.65 3.12
CA THR A 665 16.50 -38.08 1.87
C THR A 665 17.92 -37.55 1.75
N ASP A 666 18.74 -38.22 0.94
CA ASP A 666 20.06 -37.75 0.53
C ASP A 666 20.04 -37.10 -0.88
N ARG A 667 18.96 -37.25 -1.65
CA ARG A 667 18.84 -36.69 -2.98
C ARG A 667 17.48 -36.08 -3.21
N VAL A 668 17.50 -34.86 -3.80
CA VAL A 668 16.31 -34.08 -4.16
C VAL A 668 16.44 -33.61 -5.60
N ARG A 669 15.34 -33.61 -6.35
CA ARG A 669 15.33 -32.98 -7.68
C ARG A 669 14.17 -32.02 -7.85
N PHE A 670 14.46 -30.95 -8.56
CA PHE A 670 13.46 -30.01 -9.05
C PHE A 670 13.11 -30.37 -10.49
N VAL A 671 11.84 -30.57 -10.76
CA VAL A 671 11.34 -31.12 -12.04
C VAL A 671 10.42 -30.11 -12.72
N THR A 672 10.58 -29.92 -14.03
CA THR A 672 9.71 -29.06 -14.84
C THR A 672 9.51 -29.64 -16.24
N ASP A 673 8.34 -29.36 -16.84
CA ASP A 673 8.01 -29.68 -18.23
C ASP A 673 8.05 -28.45 -19.16
N ASP A 674 8.38 -27.27 -18.62
CA ASP A 674 8.44 -26.04 -19.42
C ASP A 674 9.62 -26.07 -20.39
N THR A 675 9.41 -25.64 -21.66
CA THR A 675 10.42 -25.73 -22.74
C THR A 675 11.65 -24.90 -22.43
N ASP A 676 11.50 -23.64 -22.01
CA ASP A 676 12.60 -22.77 -21.58
C ASP A 676 12.62 -22.71 -20.05
N ALA A 677 13.62 -23.36 -19.47
CA ALA A 677 13.79 -23.45 -18.03
C ALA A 677 15.12 -22.83 -17.60
N LYS A 678 15.05 -21.88 -16.65
CA LYS A 678 16.22 -21.25 -16.05
C LYS A 678 16.11 -21.32 -14.53
N ILE A 679 17.15 -21.88 -13.89
CA ILE A 679 17.26 -21.99 -12.44
C ILE A 679 18.57 -21.31 -12.01
N ARG A 680 18.46 -20.33 -11.14
CA ARG A 680 19.59 -19.56 -10.60
C ARG A 680 20.12 -20.09 -9.28
N GLU A 681 19.24 -20.62 -8.42
CA GLU A 681 19.63 -21.18 -7.11
C GLU A 681 18.53 -22.09 -6.58
N ILE A 682 18.89 -23.14 -5.87
CA ILE A 682 18.00 -23.99 -5.10
C ILE A 682 18.55 -24.09 -3.68
N LYS A 683 17.73 -23.72 -2.70
CA LYS A 683 18.05 -23.82 -1.27
C LYS A 683 17.14 -24.85 -0.62
N LEU A 684 17.70 -25.68 0.24
CA LEU A 684 16.97 -26.70 0.98
C LEU A 684 17.14 -26.45 2.49
N PHE A 685 16.05 -26.63 3.25
CA PHE A 685 16.01 -26.28 4.65
C PHE A 685 15.48 -27.43 5.52
N GLY A 686 16.01 -27.53 6.75
CA GLY A 686 15.53 -28.43 7.79
C GLY A 686 14.30 -27.87 8.51
N ASP A 687 14.11 -28.29 9.77
CA ASP A 687 13.01 -27.90 10.63
C ASP A 687 13.05 -26.42 11.05
N ASP A 688 14.21 -25.79 10.97
CA ASP A 688 14.39 -24.35 11.22
C ASP A 688 13.47 -23.48 10.37
N ILE A 689 13.13 -23.89 9.13
CA ILE A 689 12.16 -23.16 8.29
C ILE A 689 10.76 -23.09 8.90
N LEU A 690 10.38 -24.07 9.70
CA LEU A 690 9.05 -24.13 10.35
C LEU A 690 8.94 -23.11 11.49
N HIS A 691 10.08 -22.65 12.01
CA HIS A 691 10.20 -21.69 13.11
C HIS A 691 10.79 -20.37 12.65
N ALA A 692 10.80 -20.12 11.34
CA ALA A 692 11.34 -18.89 10.77
C ALA A 692 10.66 -17.66 11.37
N ARG A 693 11.49 -16.70 11.82
CA ARG A 693 11.05 -15.41 12.34
C ARG A 693 11.29 -14.31 11.33
N SER A 694 10.51 -13.25 11.44
CA SER A 694 10.68 -12.12 10.56
C SER A 694 11.94 -11.31 10.92
N SER A 695 12.79 -11.05 9.93
CA SER A 695 13.79 -9.99 9.96
C SER A 695 13.30 -8.73 9.20
N TYR A 696 12.10 -8.79 8.62
CA TYR A 696 11.47 -7.64 7.97
C TYR A 696 10.70 -6.79 8.97
N ASN A 697 11.08 -5.53 9.06
CA ASN A 697 10.50 -4.58 9.98
C ASN A 697 10.16 -3.27 9.28
N ILE A 698 9.07 -2.65 9.74
CA ILE A 698 8.69 -1.32 9.28
C ILE A 698 9.63 -0.31 9.96
N GLY A 699 10.28 0.52 9.15
CA GLY A 699 11.24 1.51 9.63
C GLY A 699 10.62 2.85 10.07
N GLY A 700 9.33 3.05 9.85
CA GLY A 700 8.61 4.26 10.23
C GLY A 700 7.41 4.55 9.33
N ALA A 701 6.57 5.47 9.73
CA ALA A 701 5.40 5.90 8.99
C ALA A 701 5.75 6.93 7.91
N MET A 702 5.15 6.80 6.73
CA MET A 702 5.10 7.89 5.76
C MET A 702 3.98 8.87 6.12
N ARG A 703 3.97 10.08 5.53
CA ARG A 703 2.89 11.05 5.76
C ARG A 703 1.51 10.52 5.36
N THR A 704 1.42 9.72 4.30
CA THR A 704 0.19 9.02 3.93
C THR A 704 -0.27 8.04 5.01
N ALA A 705 0.65 7.37 5.70
CA ALA A 705 0.34 6.50 6.83
C ALA A 705 -0.18 7.29 8.03
N GLU A 706 0.44 8.43 8.33
CA GLU A 706 -0.01 9.33 9.40
C GLU A 706 -1.41 9.90 9.12
N VAL A 707 -1.71 10.22 7.86
CA VAL A 707 -3.07 10.62 7.45
C VAL A 707 -4.09 9.52 7.77
N VAL A 708 -3.81 8.26 7.41
CA VAL A 708 -4.71 7.13 7.73
C VAL A 708 -4.84 6.94 9.23
N ARG A 709 -3.73 7.04 9.99
CA ARG A 709 -3.72 6.93 11.45
C ARG A 709 -4.61 7.99 12.11
N LEU A 710 -4.44 9.24 11.73
CA LEU A 710 -5.23 10.35 12.29
C LEU A 710 -6.70 10.25 11.88
N PHE A 711 -6.96 9.90 10.61
CA PHE A 711 -8.34 9.69 10.16
C PHE A 711 -9.00 8.54 10.93
N ALA A 712 -8.33 7.38 11.05
CA ALA A 712 -8.85 6.25 11.81
C ALA A 712 -9.10 6.60 13.29
N LYS A 713 -8.23 7.38 13.93
CA LYS A 713 -8.38 7.84 15.31
C LYS A 713 -9.71 8.56 15.54
N GLY A 714 -10.13 9.41 14.60
CA GLY A 714 -11.36 10.22 14.75
C GLY A 714 -12.60 9.62 14.06
N PHE A 715 -12.45 8.82 13.00
CA PHE A 715 -13.53 8.58 12.04
C PHE A 715 -13.76 7.11 11.66
N ARG A 716 -13.42 6.17 12.54
CA ARG A 716 -13.78 4.75 12.44
C ARG A 716 -14.97 4.43 13.35
N ASP A 717 -15.46 3.19 13.33
CA ASP A 717 -16.50 2.64 14.23
C ASP A 717 -17.87 3.32 14.10
N SER A 718 -18.16 3.88 12.90
CA SER A 718 -19.47 4.50 12.61
C SER A 718 -19.90 5.58 13.62
N ARG A 719 -18.96 6.41 14.06
CA ARG A 719 -19.22 7.50 15.02
C ARG A 719 -20.19 8.53 14.44
N PRO A 720 -20.98 9.23 15.27
CA PRO A 720 -21.78 10.35 14.82
C PRO A 720 -20.91 11.45 14.18
N LEU A 721 -21.28 11.91 12.99
CA LEU A 721 -20.69 13.10 12.36
C LEU A 721 -21.50 14.32 12.77
N LEU A 722 -20.80 15.38 13.16
CA LEU A 722 -21.37 16.64 13.63
C LEU A 722 -21.48 17.66 12.49
N GLY A 723 -22.40 18.61 12.63
CA GLY A 723 -22.54 19.71 11.70
C GLY A 723 -21.31 20.60 11.65
N CYS A 724 -20.87 20.97 10.45
CA CYS A 724 -19.74 21.87 10.18
C CYS A 724 -20.20 22.96 9.21
N GLU A 725 -20.43 24.17 9.74
CA GLU A 725 -20.86 25.32 8.94
C GLU A 725 -19.66 26.22 8.63
N ARG A 726 -19.34 26.37 7.35
CA ARG A 726 -18.23 27.21 6.88
C ARG A 726 -18.73 28.57 6.39
N SER A 727 -18.02 29.65 6.72
CA SER A 727 -18.33 31.01 6.25
C SER A 727 -18.18 31.20 4.74
N ALA A 728 -17.41 30.34 4.08
CA ALA A 728 -17.21 30.33 2.63
C ALA A 728 -17.01 28.90 2.12
N GLY A 729 -17.55 28.59 0.95
CA GLY A 729 -17.24 27.36 0.23
C GLY A 729 -15.84 27.48 -0.39
N ASP A 730 -14.97 26.53 -0.09
CA ASP A 730 -13.63 26.45 -0.66
C ASP A 730 -13.34 24.99 -1.04
N PRO A 731 -13.03 24.67 -2.31
CA PRO A 731 -12.80 23.30 -2.77
C PRO A 731 -11.49 22.73 -2.24
N ASP A 732 -10.56 23.56 -1.78
CA ASP A 732 -9.27 23.11 -1.24
C ASP A 732 -9.27 22.90 0.26
N LEU A 733 -10.39 23.20 0.94
CA LEU A 733 -10.55 23.01 2.37
C LEU A 733 -11.68 22.03 2.68
N ASP A 734 -11.36 20.86 3.22
CA ASP A 734 -12.36 19.95 3.80
C ASP A 734 -12.32 20.04 5.32
N VAL A 735 -13.51 20.05 5.92
CA VAL A 735 -13.68 20.01 7.37
C VAL A 735 -14.75 18.95 7.70
N ALA A 736 -14.45 18.10 8.67
CA ALA A 736 -15.42 17.16 9.23
C ALA A 736 -15.24 17.10 10.75
N ALA A 737 -16.30 16.79 11.48
CA ALA A 737 -16.24 16.59 12.91
C ALA A 737 -16.98 15.32 13.31
N SER A 738 -16.48 14.63 14.34
CA SER A 738 -17.13 13.47 14.94
C SER A 738 -17.05 13.54 16.45
N VAL A 739 -17.84 12.71 17.12
CA VAL A 739 -17.83 12.56 18.58
C VAL A 739 -17.86 11.07 18.91
N ASP A 740 -17.08 10.65 19.90
CA ASP A 740 -17.15 9.29 20.42
C ASP A 740 -18.06 9.17 21.64
N ASP A 741 -18.20 7.94 22.15
CA ASP A 741 -19.12 7.63 23.27
C ASP A 741 -18.71 8.29 24.58
N ASP A 742 -17.45 8.71 24.75
CA ASP A 742 -16.96 9.38 25.95
C ASP A 742 -17.07 10.92 25.85
N GLY A 743 -17.63 11.43 24.76
CA GLY A 743 -17.83 12.85 24.50
C GLY A 743 -16.59 13.57 23.98
N THR A 744 -15.56 12.86 23.56
CA THR A 744 -14.41 13.46 22.89
C THR A 744 -14.78 13.84 21.45
N HIS A 745 -14.52 15.08 21.11
CA HIS A 745 -14.72 15.59 19.74
C HIS A 745 -13.44 15.51 18.94
N TYR A 746 -13.57 15.06 17.69
CA TYR A 746 -12.49 14.98 16.71
C TYR A 746 -12.83 15.89 15.53
N ILE A 747 -11.96 16.87 15.26
CA ILE A 747 -12.13 17.80 14.16
C ILE A 747 -11.02 17.56 13.14
N TRP A 748 -11.41 17.20 11.94
CA TRP A 748 -10.55 16.90 10.83
C TRP A 748 -10.51 18.05 9.84
N ILE A 749 -9.32 18.51 9.49
CA ILE A 749 -9.10 19.62 8.57
C ILE A 749 -8.10 19.18 7.52
N VAL A 750 -8.49 19.27 6.26
CA VAL A 750 -7.62 19.01 5.10
C VAL A 750 -7.50 20.25 4.27
N GLN A 751 -6.31 20.81 4.18
CA GLN A 751 -5.99 21.99 3.43
C GLN A 751 -5.06 21.62 2.27
N ARG A 752 -5.54 21.73 1.01
CA ARG A 752 -4.82 21.34 -0.21
C ARG A 752 -4.17 22.49 -0.96
N ASN A 753 -4.53 23.71 -0.63
CA ASN A 753 -4.00 24.90 -1.30
C ASN A 753 -2.53 25.15 -0.96
N LEU A 754 -1.82 25.81 -1.85
CA LEU A 754 -0.43 26.27 -1.63
C LEU A 754 -0.33 27.52 -0.75
N ALA A 755 -1.48 28.17 -0.45
CA ALA A 755 -1.57 29.30 0.47
C ALA A 755 -1.89 28.82 1.89
N ASP A 756 -1.51 29.59 2.90
CA ASP A 756 -1.91 29.34 4.27
C ASP A 756 -3.37 29.78 4.51
N TYR A 757 -4.03 29.14 5.47
CA TYR A 757 -5.37 29.49 5.91
C TYR A 757 -5.36 29.94 7.38
N ASP A 758 -5.99 31.08 7.68
CA ASP A 758 -6.34 31.47 9.04
C ASP A 758 -7.77 30.98 9.30
N LEU A 759 -7.90 30.03 10.20
CA LEU A 759 -9.17 29.41 10.56
C LEU A 759 -9.65 29.96 11.90
N GLU A 760 -10.90 30.37 11.97
CA GLU A 760 -11.62 30.63 13.23
C GLU A 760 -12.58 29.46 13.50
N LEU A 761 -12.23 28.62 14.45
CA LEU A 761 -13.00 27.45 14.84
C LEU A 761 -13.86 27.80 16.05
N ASP A 762 -15.19 27.67 15.95
CA ASP A 762 -16.14 27.96 17.01
C ASP A 762 -16.74 26.66 17.57
N PHE A 763 -16.38 26.32 18.80
CA PHE A 763 -16.84 25.15 19.53
C PHE A 763 -17.90 25.48 20.60
N SER A 764 -18.42 26.71 20.61
CA SER A 764 -19.33 27.17 21.67
C SER A 764 -20.59 26.30 21.81
N GLU A 765 -21.18 25.86 20.68
CA GLU A 765 -22.36 24.99 20.66
C GLU A 765 -22.07 23.56 21.11
N LEU A 766 -20.80 23.14 21.08
CA LEU A 766 -20.35 21.86 21.62
C LEU A 766 -20.10 21.90 23.13
N GLY A 767 -20.39 23.03 23.81
CA GLY A 767 -20.17 23.20 25.24
C GLY A 767 -18.71 23.40 25.64
N ILE A 768 -17.83 23.69 24.72
CA ILE A 768 -16.39 23.92 24.96
C ILE A 768 -16.21 25.37 25.41
N GLY A 769 -15.62 25.57 26.58
CA GLY A 769 -15.40 26.91 27.18
C GLY A 769 -14.05 27.52 26.80
N SER A 770 -13.76 28.67 27.46
CA SER A 770 -12.47 29.37 27.31
C SER A 770 -11.32 28.61 27.95
N ARG A 771 -10.10 28.78 27.43
CA ARG A 771 -8.85 28.13 27.87
C ARG A 771 -8.88 26.59 27.88
N HIS A 772 -9.84 26.00 27.18
CA HIS A 772 -9.97 24.57 27.08
C HIS A 772 -8.80 23.99 26.28
N PRO A 773 -8.10 22.94 26.74
CA PRO A 773 -6.97 22.35 26.01
C PRO A 773 -7.47 21.56 24.80
N VAL A 774 -6.75 21.72 23.69
CA VAL A 774 -6.99 21.04 22.41
C VAL A 774 -5.68 20.42 21.94
N VAL A 775 -5.66 19.12 21.66
CA VAL A 775 -4.52 18.49 20.99
C VAL A 775 -4.69 18.65 19.50
N CYS A 776 -3.75 19.27 18.83
CA CYS A 776 -3.68 19.38 17.39
C CYS A 776 -2.52 18.52 16.85
N GLU A 777 -2.84 17.40 16.19
CA GLU A 777 -1.86 16.57 15.48
C GLU A 777 -1.82 17.01 14.02
N THR A 778 -0.61 17.24 13.50
CA THR A 778 -0.44 17.84 12.16
C THR A 778 0.45 17.00 11.26
N VAL A 779 -0.01 16.74 10.04
CA VAL A 779 0.80 16.22 8.92
C VAL A 779 1.00 17.33 7.92
N SER A 780 2.27 17.68 7.66
CA SER A 780 2.64 18.74 6.73
C SER A 780 3.98 18.45 6.08
N GLY A 781 4.49 19.32 5.25
CA GLY A 781 5.84 19.19 4.69
C GLY A 781 6.95 19.09 5.76
N SER A 782 6.69 19.57 6.98
CA SER A 782 7.65 19.56 8.11
C SER A 782 7.23 18.73 9.31
N SER A 783 6.05 18.11 9.32
CA SER A 783 5.51 17.34 10.44
C SER A 783 4.93 16.00 10.00
N TYR A 784 5.11 14.97 10.82
CA TYR A 784 4.62 13.60 10.64
C TYR A 784 3.62 13.21 11.74
N GLY A 785 2.59 14.02 11.95
CA GLY A 785 1.57 13.72 12.97
C GLY A 785 1.99 14.10 14.38
N GLU A 786 3.00 14.96 14.53
CA GLU A 786 3.37 15.51 15.83
C GLU A 786 2.22 16.33 16.43
N ALA A 787 2.10 16.30 17.74
CA ALA A 787 1.06 17.00 18.48
C ALA A 787 1.50 18.40 18.90
N SER A 788 0.52 19.27 19.13
CA SER A 788 0.68 20.55 19.83
C SER A 788 -0.52 20.74 20.75
N VAL A 789 -0.28 21.18 21.99
CA VAL A 789 -1.38 21.49 22.91
C VAL A 789 -1.73 22.97 22.77
N LEU A 790 -2.88 23.22 22.17
CA LEU A 790 -3.48 24.56 21.98
C LEU A 790 -4.50 24.85 23.09
N ARG A 791 -4.99 26.07 23.15
CA ARG A 791 -6.06 26.48 24.07
C ARG A 791 -7.09 27.34 23.37
N THR A 792 -8.36 27.09 23.66
CA THR A 792 -9.44 27.95 23.19
C THR A 792 -9.34 29.35 23.82
N GLY A 793 -9.71 30.36 23.03
CA GLY A 793 -9.89 31.72 23.47
C GLY A 793 -11.26 31.96 24.10
N GLU A 794 -11.73 33.22 24.05
CA GLU A 794 -13.06 33.58 24.58
C GLU A 794 -14.19 32.80 23.90
N ALA A 795 -15.19 32.44 24.68
CA ALA A 795 -16.39 31.73 24.22
C ALA A 795 -16.12 30.42 23.45
N GLY A 796 -15.00 29.73 23.77
CA GLY A 796 -14.70 28.45 23.11
C GLY A 796 -14.20 28.56 21.65
N LYS A 797 -13.73 29.71 21.22
CA LYS A 797 -13.16 29.92 19.87
C LYS A 797 -11.67 29.59 19.83
N LEU A 798 -11.20 29.06 18.72
CA LEU A 798 -9.79 28.76 18.48
C LEU A 798 -9.36 29.37 17.15
N SER A 799 -8.40 30.31 17.20
CA SER A 799 -7.73 30.76 15.99
C SER A 799 -6.57 29.81 15.66
N LEU A 800 -6.60 29.25 14.45
CA LEU A 800 -5.64 28.25 13.99
C LEU A 800 -5.11 28.63 12.61
N ARG A 801 -3.78 28.62 12.44
CA ARG A 801 -3.17 28.72 11.13
C ARG A 801 -2.92 27.35 10.56
N ALA A 802 -3.60 27.03 9.46
CA ALA A 802 -3.34 25.86 8.66
C ALA A 802 -2.33 26.19 7.57
N GLY A 803 -1.12 25.67 7.67
CA GLY A 803 -0.06 25.86 6.68
C GLY A 803 -0.43 25.25 5.33
N ALA A 804 0.25 25.71 4.28
CA ALA A 804 0.06 25.18 2.93
C ALA A 804 0.15 23.66 2.90
N GLN A 805 -0.80 23.02 2.23
CA GLN A 805 -0.86 21.57 2.04
C GLN A 805 -0.68 20.79 3.36
N SER A 806 -1.61 20.91 4.26
CA SER A 806 -1.56 20.29 5.59
C SER A 806 -2.84 19.51 5.93
N VAL A 807 -2.69 18.55 6.82
CA VAL A 807 -3.79 17.77 7.39
C VAL A 807 -3.69 17.85 8.91
N MET A 808 -4.79 18.14 9.58
CA MET A 808 -4.84 18.29 11.03
C MET A 808 -5.97 17.48 11.63
N LEU A 809 -5.70 16.87 12.76
CA LEU A 809 -6.72 16.32 13.65
C LEU A 809 -6.67 17.09 14.97
N LEU A 810 -7.73 17.80 15.29
CA LEU A 810 -7.90 18.39 16.61
C LEU A 810 -8.72 17.43 17.47
N THR A 811 -8.22 17.14 18.66
CA THR A 811 -8.91 16.31 19.66
C THR A 811 -9.28 17.19 20.85
N VAL A 812 -10.56 17.31 21.12
CA VAL A 812 -11.11 18.15 22.19
C VAL A 812 -11.87 17.26 23.16
N SER A 813 -11.33 17.07 24.37
CA SER A 813 -12.00 16.28 25.40
C SER A 813 -13.04 17.13 26.14
N PRO A 814 -14.07 16.52 26.75
CA PRO A 814 -15.08 17.26 27.52
C PRO A 814 -14.53 17.85 28.81
N ARG A 815 -13.32 17.47 29.26
CA ARG A 815 -12.68 17.96 30.48
C ARG A 815 -11.56 18.95 30.18
N ALA A 816 -11.38 19.92 31.08
CA ALA A 816 -10.38 20.98 30.95
C ALA A 816 -9.36 21.02 32.12
N ASP A 817 -9.43 20.10 33.06
CA ASP A 817 -8.56 20.05 34.26
C ASP A 817 -7.13 19.70 33.85
N TYR A 818 -6.33 20.70 33.57
CA TYR A 818 -4.98 20.56 33.06
C TYR A 818 -3.95 20.50 34.18
N ARG A 819 -3.03 19.54 34.07
CA ARG A 819 -1.89 19.40 34.98
C ARG A 819 -0.64 18.89 34.21
N GLU A 820 0.52 19.04 34.84
CA GLU A 820 1.79 18.58 34.32
C GLU A 820 2.49 17.65 35.33
N ALA A 821 3.02 16.54 34.84
CA ALA A 821 3.86 15.63 35.59
C ALA A 821 5.26 15.55 34.98
N ALA A 822 6.29 15.85 35.75
CA ALA A 822 7.66 15.78 35.28
C ALA A 822 8.20 14.35 35.30
N ALA A 823 9.14 14.05 34.42
CA ALA A 823 9.89 12.81 34.48
C ALA A 823 10.60 12.66 35.83
N VAL A 824 10.43 11.50 36.47
CA VAL A 824 11.06 11.19 37.76
C VAL A 824 12.43 10.51 37.58
N ARG A 825 12.66 9.89 36.42
CA ARG A 825 13.96 9.32 36.01
C ARG A 825 14.27 9.64 34.57
N ASN A 826 15.59 9.77 34.26
CA ASN A 826 16.06 9.87 32.89
C ASN A 826 17.52 9.41 32.74
N VAL A 827 17.82 8.77 31.64
CA VAL A 827 19.18 8.31 31.31
C VAL A 827 19.33 8.15 29.81
N THR A 828 20.52 8.47 29.29
CA THR A 828 20.94 8.02 27.96
C THR A 828 21.98 6.91 28.10
N VAL A 829 21.80 5.83 27.41
CA VAL A 829 22.75 4.72 27.29
C VAL A 829 23.56 4.93 26.02
N TRP A 830 24.89 5.02 26.16
CA TRP A 830 25.88 5.17 25.09
C TRP A 830 26.81 3.95 25.12
N GLY A 831 26.63 2.98 24.22
CA GLY A 831 27.41 1.75 24.38
C GLY A 831 27.36 1.24 25.82
N ASP A 832 28.54 1.14 26.50
CA ASP A 832 28.63 0.71 27.89
C ASP A 832 28.52 1.86 28.92
N ARG A 833 28.27 3.09 28.48
CA ARG A 833 28.17 4.26 29.37
C ARG A 833 26.76 4.73 29.53
N ALA A 834 26.46 5.31 30.67
CA ALA A 834 25.18 5.95 30.93
C ALA A 834 25.35 7.41 31.37
N SER A 835 24.47 8.30 30.94
CA SER A 835 24.44 9.71 31.29
C SER A 835 23.06 10.17 31.70
N GLN A 836 22.95 10.81 32.87
CA GLN A 836 21.70 11.41 33.39
C GLN A 836 21.60 12.91 33.08
N LYS A 837 22.69 13.53 32.62
CA LYS A 837 22.78 14.99 32.41
C LYS A 837 22.72 15.38 30.94
N ALA A 838 23.35 14.57 30.10
CA ALA A 838 23.39 14.79 28.65
C ALA A 838 22.52 13.75 27.97
N LEU A 839 21.24 14.07 27.76
CA LEU A 839 20.32 13.18 27.06
C LEU A 839 20.47 13.35 25.56
N ALA A 840 20.56 12.22 24.85
CA ALA A 840 20.74 12.20 23.41
C ALA A 840 20.07 11.00 22.74
N VAL A 841 19.78 11.17 21.44
CA VAL A 841 19.41 10.07 20.52
C VAL A 841 20.36 10.13 19.34
N LYS A 842 21.07 9.02 19.06
CA LYS A 842 22.02 8.92 17.97
C LYS A 842 22.03 7.52 17.37
N LEU A 843 22.09 7.45 16.05
CA LEU A 843 22.33 6.22 15.29
C LEU A 843 23.65 6.37 14.51
N ASN A 844 24.64 5.51 14.83
CA ASN A 844 25.82 5.33 14.03
C ASN A 844 25.94 3.84 13.66
N ALA A 845 25.60 3.52 12.42
CA ALA A 845 25.57 2.13 11.97
C ALA A 845 26.96 1.55 11.66
N SER A 846 28.01 2.39 11.61
CA SER A 846 29.39 1.95 11.42
C SER A 846 30.14 1.77 12.74
N ASP A 847 29.66 2.37 13.81
CA ASP A 847 30.24 2.22 15.16
C ASP A 847 29.11 2.04 16.18
N PHE A 848 28.91 0.80 16.55
CA PHE A 848 27.86 0.40 17.46
C PHE A 848 27.97 1.02 18.86
N ALA A 849 29.17 1.24 19.35
CA ALA A 849 29.41 1.85 20.66
C ALA A 849 29.02 3.34 20.70
N ASP A 850 28.86 3.98 19.53
CA ASP A 850 28.53 5.40 19.40
C ASP A 850 27.01 5.63 19.24
N ASN A 851 26.18 4.62 19.47
CA ASN A 851 24.70 4.78 19.47
C ASN A 851 24.21 5.26 20.84
N ALA A 852 23.21 6.13 20.82
CA ALA A 852 22.59 6.71 22.01
C ALA A 852 21.09 6.45 22.05
N VAL A 853 20.62 5.88 23.16
CA VAL A 853 19.20 5.59 23.43
C VAL A 853 18.82 6.23 24.76
N THR A 854 17.73 7.03 24.76
CA THR A 854 17.29 7.75 25.95
C THR A 854 16.04 7.12 26.54
N TYR A 855 16.06 6.90 27.85
CA TYR A 855 14.95 6.41 28.67
C TYR A 855 14.43 7.53 29.57
N LEU A 856 13.09 7.73 29.56
CA LEU A 856 12.37 8.71 30.39
C LEU A 856 11.33 7.99 31.24
N GLY A 857 11.42 8.06 32.56
CA GLY A 857 10.53 7.38 33.50
C GLY A 857 9.54 8.33 34.17
N PHE A 858 8.28 7.95 34.22
CA PHE A 858 7.19 8.68 34.86
C PHE A 858 6.41 7.78 35.83
N ASP A 859 5.87 8.35 36.91
CA ASP A 859 4.96 7.67 37.83
C ASP A 859 3.51 7.95 37.40
N ALA A 860 2.88 6.97 36.72
CA ALA A 860 1.56 7.15 36.16
C ALA A 860 0.46 7.30 37.22
N ALA A 861 0.61 6.58 38.35
CA ALA A 861 -0.35 6.68 39.44
C ALA A 861 -0.30 8.09 40.09
N GLN A 862 0.92 8.59 40.37
CA GLN A 862 1.13 9.93 40.89
C GLN A 862 0.69 11.03 39.91
N ALA A 863 0.87 10.78 38.61
CA ALA A 863 0.44 11.67 37.55
C ALA A 863 -1.07 11.67 37.31
N GLY A 864 -1.83 10.70 37.89
CA GLY A 864 -3.27 10.60 37.72
C GLY A 864 -3.70 10.19 36.32
N VAL A 865 -2.93 9.32 35.69
CA VAL A 865 -3.16 8.82 34.30
C VAL A 865 -4.47 8.05 34.21
N ALA A 866 -4.91 7.38 35.27
CA ALA A 866 -6.14 6.59 35.29
C ALA A 866 -7.41 7.39 34.94
N ASP A 867 -7.49 8.64 35.43
CA ASP A 867 -8.65 9.50 35.25
C ASP A 867 -8.48 10.47 34.04
N ALA A 868 -7.35 10.43 33.40
CA ALA A 868 -7.02 11.36 32.33
C ALA A 868 -7.80 11.05 31.03
N ARG A 869 -8.30 12.08 30.39
CA ARG A 869 -8.90 11.99 29.04
C ARG A 869 -7.87 12.17 27.95
N ARG A 870 -6.85 12.99 28.21
CA ARG A 870 -5.72 13.20 27.29
C ARG A 870 -4.40 13.19 28.04
N ILE A 871 -3.40 12.59 27.41
CA ILE A 871 -2.03 12.49 27.92
C ILE A 871 -1.07 12.76 26.76
N VAL A 872 -0.28 13.81 26.89
CA VAL A 872 0.68 14.23 25.87
C VAL A 872 2.08 14.21 26.47
N LEU A 873 2.98 13.43 25.87
CA LEU A 873 4.42 13.50 26.16
C LEU A 873 4.98 14.79 25.54
N SER A 874 5.70 15.57 26.33
CA SER A 874 6.32 16.83 25.90
C SER A 874 7.81 16.80 26.25
N VAL A 875 8.67 16.90 25.23
CA VAL A 875 10.13 16.93 25.37
C VAL A 875 10.70 18.17 24.69
N ASP A 876 11.68 18.83 25.34
CA ASP A 876 12.41 19.94 24.76
C ASP A 876 13.73 19.46 24.20
N GLY A 877 14.06 19.87 22.97
CA GLY A 877 15.30 19.45 22.34
C GLY A 877 15.58 20.09 20.99
N SER A 878 16.72 19.74 20.43
CA SER A 878 17.15 20.13 19.08
C SER A 878 18.10 19.08 18.53
N CYS A 879 18.25 19.03 17.22
CA CYS A 879 19.27 18.19 16.59
C CYS A 879 20.55 19.00 16.29
N THR A 880 21.66 18.28 16.19
CA THR A 880 22.89 18.80 15.56
C THR A 880 22.78 18.63 14.04
N GLY A 881 23.46 19.48 13.27
CA GLY A 881 23.40 19.47 11.81
C GLY A 881 22.28 20.35 11.25
N GLN A 882 22.17 20.44 9.92
CA GLN A 882 21.27 21.37 9.23
C GLN A 882 19.90 20.76 8.87
N THR A 883 19.79 19.45 8.84
CA THR A 883 18.56 18.75 8.48
C THR A 883 17.84 18.20 9.71
N PRO A 884 16.51 18.13 9.71
CA PRO A 884 15.75 17.53 10.79
C PRO A 884 16.16 16.09 11.10
N TYR A 885 16.08 15.69 12.36
CA TYR A 885 16.47 14.36 12.84
C TYR A 885 15.25 13.65 13.42
N ARG A 886 14.82 12.56 12.80
CA ARG A 886 13.63 11.80 13.13
C ARG A 886 13.99 10.52 13.86
N PHE A 887 13.21 10.16 14.90
CA PHE A 887 13.44 9.00 15.73
C PHE A 887 12.16 8.46 16.32
N HIS A 888 12.15 7.20 16.75
CA HIS A 888 11.01 6.54 17.35
C HIS A 888 10.90 6.83 18.85
N VAL A 889 9.66 6.86 19.32
CA VAL A 889 9.30 6.88 20.73
C VAL A 889 8.53 5.60 21.03
N TYR A 890 9.08 4.76 21.91
CA TYR A 890 8.39 3.59 22.44
C TYR A 890 7.90 3.84 23.84
N LEU A 891 6.89 3.09 24.27
CA LEU A 891 6.33 3.10 25.62
C LEU A 891 6.16 1.66 26.12
N TYR A 892 6.53 1.45 27.38
CA TYR A 892 6.16 0.28 28.15
C TYR A 892 5.80 0.65 29.58
N GLY A 893 5.02 -0.19 30.27
CA GLY A 893 4.67 -0.04 31.67
C GLY A 893 5.25 -1.14 32.54
N GLY A 894 5.62 -0.82 33.76
CA GLY A 894 6.15 -1.77 34.73
C GLY A 894 5.82 -1.39 36.17
N ASP A 895 6.01 -2.33 37.10
CA ASP A 895 5.83 -2.05 38.54
C ASP A 895 6.97 -1.19 39.09
N GLU A 896 8.13 -1.24 38.45
CA GLU A 896 9.30 -0.43 38.78
C GLU A 896 9.84 0.30 37.56
N LEU A 897 10.52 1.44 37.78
CA LEU A 897 11.30 2.12 36.77
C LEU A 897 12.72 1.55 36.72
N PHE A 898 13.37 1.69 35.58
CA PHE A 898 14.78 1.37 35.41
C PHE A 898 15.66 2.08 36.45
N ASP A 899 16.76 1.43 36.86
CA ASP A 899 17.75 2.04 37.74
C ASP A 899 18.73 2.89 36.91
N GLU A 900 18.55 4.20 36.91
CA GLU A 900 19.35 5.17 36.14
C GLU A 900 20.84 5.21 36.48
N ARG A 901 21.27 4.54 37.56
CA ARG A 901 22.66 4.45 37.98
C ARG A 901 23.36 3.17 37.51
N LYS A 902 22.59 2.12 37.27
CA LYS A 902 23.08 0.78 36.94
C LYS A 902 22.85 0.39 35.47
N ILE A 903 21.87 1.02 34.81
CA ILE A 903 21.53 0.71 33.44
C ILE A 903 22.73 0.87 32.52
N CYS A 904 23.04 -0.17 31.79
CA CYS A 904 24.00 -0.19 30.70
C CYS A 904 23.40 -0.90 29.50
N ARG A 905 24.07 -0.99 28.36
CA ARG A 905 23.53 -1.55 27.15
C ARG A 905 23.04 -3.00 27.31
N GLY A 906 23.79 -3.83 28.00
CA GLY A 906 23.42 -5.25 28.21
C GLY A 906 22.19 -5.44 29.07
N ASP A 907 21.87 -4.45 29.94
CA ASP A 907 20.75 -4.51 30.90
C ASP A 907 19.63 -3.51 30.54
N ALA A 908 19.78 -2.76 29.45
CA ALA A 908 18.80 -1.76 29.02
C ALA A 908 17.48 -2.44 28.58
N PRO A 909 16.35 -2.10 29.20
CA PRO A 909 15.08 -2.80 28.92
C PRO A 909 14.72 -2.75 27.44
N TYR A 910 14.42 -3.92 26.88
CA TYR A 910 14.01 -4.11 25.48
C TYR A 910 15.00 -3.66 24.41
N LEU A 911 16.20 -3.21 24.75
CA LEU A 911 17.25 -2.91 23.79
C LEU A 911 18.02 -4.20 23.44
N LEU A 912 18.25 -4.43 22.15
CA LEU A 912 19.09 -5.55 21.71
C LEU A 912 20.55 -5.26 22.07
N PRO A 913 21.28 -6.23 22.68
CA PRO A 913 22.66 -5.99 23.12
C PRO A 913 23.61 -5.75 21.95
N ASP A 914 23.37 -6.41 20.82
CA ASP A 914 24.26 -6.41 19.66
C ASP A 914 23.77 -5.54 18.48
N GLU A 915 22.60 -4.91 18.59
CA GLU A 915 22.01 -4.07 17.56
C GLU A 915 21.41 -2.78 18.15
N PRO A 916 21.44 -1.65 17.42
CA PRO A 916 20.81 -0.41 17.88
C PRO A 916 19.28 -0.44 17.65
N CYS A 917 18.64 -1.50 18.04
CA CYS A 917 17.23 -1.76 17.81
C CYS A 917 16.53 -2.25 19.09
N MET A 918 15.25 -1.98 19.20
CA MET A 918 14.41 -2.52 20.25
C MET A 918 14.02 -3.98 19.93
N ARG A 919 13.68 -4.75 20.97
CA ARG A 919 13.14 -6.11 20.82
C ARG A 919 11.74 -6.02 20.24
N GLU A 920 11.58 -6.51 19.03
CA GLU A 920 10.37 -6.35 18.24
C GLU A 920 9.26 -7.34 18.61
N ASP A 921 9.65 -8.46 19.23
CA ASP A 921 8.75 -9.52 19.70
C ASP A 921 8.20 -9.28 21.12
N ALA A 922 8.59 -8.21 21.77
CA ALA A 922 8.09 -7.87 23.10
C ALA A 922 6.68 -7.25 23.02
N GLN A 923 5.67 -7.99 23.43
CA GLN A 923 4.26 -7.55 23.38
C GLN A 923 3.96 -6.35 24.30
N GLU A 924 4.77 -6.13 25.31
CA GLU A 924 4.64 -5.02 26.27
C GLU A 924 5.28 -3.73 25.76
N LEU A 925 6.06 -3.79 24.67
CA LEU A 925 6.71 -2.63 24.07
C LEU A 925 5.87 -2.08 22.92
N HIS A 926 5.36 -0.87 23.08
CA HIS A 926 4.48 -0.23 22.10
C HIS A 926 5.16 0.94 21.41
N ILE A 927 4.92 1.10 20.12
CA ILE A 927 5.29 2.31 19.39
C ILE A 927 4.31 3.42 19.78
N ALA A 928 4.82 4.47 20.43
CA ALA A 928 4.03 5.64 20.80
C ALA A 928 3.99 6.67 19.65
N GLY A 929 4.98 6.66 18.78
CA GLY A 929 5.05 7.53 17.61
C GLY A 929 6.48 7.87 17.20
N GLU A 930 6.61 8.92 16.41
CA GLU A 930 7.88 9.46 15.96
C GLU A 930 7.95 10.96 16.28
N LEU A 931 9.12 11.43 16.63
CA LEU A 931 9.41 12.84 16.79
C LEU A 931 10.49 13.27 15.79
N THR A 932 10.33 14.48 15.26
CA THR A 932 11.30 15.10 14.34
C THR A 932 11.85 16.37 14.95
N MET A 933 13.10 16.35 15.39
CA MET A 933 13.76 17.52 15.94
C MET A 933 14.53 18.29 14.87
N THR A 934 14.37 19.61 14.91
CA THR A 934 15.06 20.58 14.05
C THR A 934 16.30 21.13 14.77
N PRO A 935 17.20 21.84 14.06
CA PRO A 935 18.32 22.54 14.71
C PRO A 935 17.86 23.58 15.75
N ASP A 936 16.68 24.17 15.53
CA ASP A 936 16.09 25.12 16.48
C ASP A 936 15.51 24.38 17.68
N ARG A 937 15.98 24.77 18.86
CA ARG A 937 15.53 24.18 20.12
C ARG A 937 14.11 24.58 20.41
N ARG A 938 13.24 23.59 20.61
CA ARG A 938 11.82 23.80 20.94
C ARG A 938 11.23 22.58 21.63
N ARG A 939 9.99 22.72 22.11
CA ARG A 939 9.21 21.59 22.59
C ARG A 939 8.63 20.81 21.41
N HIS A 940 8.69 19.50 21.60
CA HIS A 940 8.09 18.50 20.70
C HIS A 940 7.12 17.67 21.51
N GLU A 941 5.94 17.40 20.95
CA GLU A 941 4.84 16.79 21.67
C GLU A 941 4.27 15.59 20.91
N LEU A 942 3.78 14.60 21.66
CA LEU A 942 3.22 13.37 21.12
C LEU A 942 2.01 12.96 21.95
N ASP A 943 0.85 12.75 21.32
CA ASP A 943 -0.33 12.20 22.01
C ASP A 943 -0.09 10.71 22.29
N VAL A 944 -0.04 10.36 23.56
CA VAL A 944 0.23 9.01 24.05
C VAL A 944 -0.95 8.45 24.87
N THR A 945 -2.11 9.09 24.75
CA THR A 945 -3.29 8.83 25.58
C THR A 945 -3.66 7.35 25.66
N GLU A 946 -3.90 6.72 24.55
CA GLU A 946 -4.40 5.34 24.53
C GLU A 946 -3.40 4.33 25.09
N LEU A 947 -2.12 4.52 24.80
CA LEU A 947 -1.06 3.65 25.30
C LEU A 947 -0.79 3.87 26.80
N ALA A 948 -0.72 5.13 27.24
CA ALA A 948 -0.47 5.45 28.64
C ALA A 948 -1.61 4.94 29.56
N ARG A 949 -2.85 4.97 29.09
CA ARG A 949 -4.02 4.46 29.83
C ARG A 949 -3.94 2.95 30.06
N LYS A 950 -3.35 2.16 29.16
CA LYS A 950 -3.13 0.71 29.37
C LYS A 950 -2.33 0.42 30.64
N TYR A 951 -1.52 1.38 31.08
CA TYR A 951 -0.62 1.27 32.22
C TYR A 951 -0.95 2.24 33.34
N ALA A 952 -2.23 2.63 33.50
CA ALA A 952 -2.68 3.66 34.43
C ALA A 952 -2.25 3.43 35.89
N GLY A 953 -2.18 2.19 36.36
CA GLY A 953 -1.74 1.82 37.70
C GLY A 953 -0.26 1.49 37.83
N LYS A 954 0.53 1.67 36.77
CA LYS A 954 1.94 1.29 36.70
C LYS A 954 2.86 2.50 36.53
N ARG A 955 4.12 2.25 36.35
CA ARG A 955 5.11 3.27 35.98
C ARG A 955 5.37 3.21 34.49
N LEU A 956 5.42 4.37 33.84
CA LEU A 956 5.61 4.50 32.40
C LEU A 956 7.07 4.78 32.08
N THR A 957 7.59 4.05 31.13
CA THR A 957 8.93 4.34 30.57
C THR A 957 8.80 4.59 29.07
N PHE A 958 9.26 5.77 28.65
CA PHE A 958 9.40 6.09 27.22
C PHE A 958 10.85 5.84 26.80
N VAL A 959 11.02 5.21 25.64
CA VAL A 959 12.33 4.96 25.04
C VAL A 959 12.43 5.72 23.73
N LEU A 960 13.40 6.60 23.62
CA LEU A 960 13.67 7.42 22.46
C LEU A 960 14.88 6.85 21.74
N ILE A 961 14.67 6.35 20.53
CA ILE A 961 15.69 5.63 19.76
C ILE A 961 15.55 5.91 18.26
N ARG A 962 16.67 6.01 17.55
CA ARG A 962 16.68 6.01 16.10
C ARG A 962 17.19 4.65 15.61
N GLU A 963 16.36 3.96 14.83
CA GLU A 963 16.60 2.62 14.32
C GLU A 963 16.72 2.57 12.80
N THR A 964 16.29 3.62 12.10
CA THR A 964 16.24 3.69 10.65
C THR A 964 17.21 4.74 10.12
N ARG A 965 18.02 4.34 9.15
CA ARG A 965 18.85 5.28 8.38
C ARG A 965 17.99 6.07 7.41
N GLU A 966 18.37 7.31 7.22
CA GLU A 966 17.80 8.20 6.20
C GLU A 966 18.89 8.72 5.25
N PRO A 967 18.52 9.14 4.03
CA PRO A 967 19.48 9.76 3.12
C PRO A 967 20.22 10.91 3.81
N GLY A 968 21.55 10.93 3.69
CA GLY A 968 22.40 11.94 4.33
C GLY A 968 23.00 11.56 5.69
N ASP A 969 22.58 10.45 6.31
CA ASP A 969 23.17 10.00 7.60
C ASP A 969 24.64 9.60 7.47
N ASP A 970 25.05 9.11 6.31
CA ASP A 970 26.45 8.75 6.05
C ASP A 970 27.35 9.97 5.87
N ALA A 971 26.80 11.14 5.58
CA ALA A 971 27.54 12.38 5.36
C ALA A 971 27.93 13.08 6.69
N ASP A 972 27.15 12.84 7.76
CA ASP A 972 27.40 13.45 9.08
C ASP A 972 27.17 12.44 10.20
N LYS A 973 28.20 11.69 10.50
CA LYS A 973 28.21 10.63 11.55
C LYS A 973 28.05 11.17 12.97
N ASP A 974 28.24 12.48 13.19
CA ASP A 974 28.11 13.12 14.49
C ASP A 974 26.73 13.68 14.76
N ARG A 975 25.81 13.56 13.80
CA ARG A 975 24.41 13.97 13.98
C ARG A 975 23.76 13.25 15.15
N CYS A 976 23.20 14.03 16.04
CA CYS A 976 22.43 13.52 17.16
C CYS A 976 21.34 14.51 17.58
N VAL A 977 20.38 14.02 18.33
CA VAL A 977 19.42 14.86 19.07
C VAL A 977 19.94 15.08 20.48
N ARG A 978 19.75 16.29 20.99
CA ARG A 978 20.00 16.66 22.38
C ARG A 978 18.69 17.04 23.05
N ILE A 979 18.36 16.39 24.16
CA ILE A 979 17.10 16.53 24.89
C ILE A 979 17.42 17.12 26.27
N SER A 980 16.52 17.97 26.78
CA SER A 980 16.56 18.46 28.15
C SER A 980 16.38 17.32 29.14
N SER A 981 17.18 17.33 30.20
CA SER A 981 17.07 16.39 31.31
C SER A 981 16.01 16.82 32.34
N ARG A 982 15.63 15.92 33.24
CA ARG A 982 14.70 16.25 34.34
C ARG A 982 15.21 17.33 35.30
N ARG A 983 16.49 17.70 35.21
CA ARG A 983 17.14 18.75 36.03
C ARG A 983 17.12 20.12 35.36
N ASP A 984 16.78 20.15 34.07
CA ASP A 984 16.73 21.39 33.31
C ASP A 984 15.39 22.12 33.53
N ARG A 985 15.35 23.41 33.23
CA ARG A 985 14.14 24.21 33.33
C ARG A 985 13.03 23.65 32.42
N GLU A 986 13.39 23.30 31.19
CA GLU A 986 12.48 22.77 30.19
C GLU A 986 12.49 21.21 30.18
N LYS A 987 12.25 20.63 31.36
CA LYS A 987 12.27 19.18 31.59
C LYS A 987 11.22 18.40 30.80
N PRO A 988 11.41 17.10 30.56
CA PRO A 988 10.38 16.23 29.96
C PRO A 988 9.16 16.15 30.86
N LEU A 989 7.97 16.27 30.24
CA LEU A 989 6.66 16.35 30.96
C LEU A 989 5.64 15.41 30.33
N LEU A 990 4.70 14.92 31.14
CA LEU A 990 3.39 14.52 30.70
C LEU A 990 2.41 15.68 30.96
N LYS A 991 1.73 16.12 29.92
CA LYS A 991 0.60 17.06 30.00
C LYS A 991 -0.67 16.25 30.06
N ILE A 992 -1.52 16.50 31.05
CA ILE A 992 -2.62 15.60 31.42
C ILE A 992 -3.86 16.41 31.68
N TRP A 993 -5.02 15.99 31.16
CA TRP A 993 -6.33 16.56 31.49
C TRP A 993 -7.50 15.62 31.33
#